data_133299fb360f64e4a6be10f767fabda7
#
_entry.id   133299fb360f64e4a6be10f767fabda7
#
_cell.length_a   1.000
_cell.length_b   1.000
_cell.length_c   1.000
_cell.angle_alpha   90.00
_cell.angle_beta   90.00
_cell.angle_gamma   90.00
#
_symmetry.space_group_name_H-M   'P 1'
#
loop_
_entity.id
_entity.type
_entity.pdbx_description
1 polymer ?
#
loop_
_entity_poly.entity_id
_entity_poly.type
_entity_poly.pdbx_seq_one_letter_code
_entity_poly.pdbx_strand_id
1 'polypeptide(L)'
;MKTIVLAYHNIGCTGIKALLRNGFDIAAVFTHKDDPQENIWFDSVAELAACENIPVYAPEDINHPLWVQKIRDLSPQMIFSFYYRNLVRSPILDIPPDGCLNLHGSLLPRYRGRVPINWVLVNGEKETGVTLHYMTPRPDDGDIVGQAGIEIAEDDTAASLHAKAATAAAGMLDEILPKLQTGKAPRVSQEHAQASYYGGRTPADGEIDWAMPAFKVRNLVRAVTRPFPGAFSHMGDRKCLFWAVTEVSWEEDAKPGTVLSVDPLVIACKTGSLRVEAGQRDGDVFMGGAQLAADMGLVEGMGFGKRASDRIRAAQKKRVLILGVDGFIGNALSERLLESGRYEVHGMDLHSKYIQRLMGAPDFHFDEGDISIHREWIEYHIRKCDIVIPLVAIATPIEYTRNPLRVFELDFEENLRVVRYCVKYDKRVIFPSTSEVYGMCDDTDFDEDHSKLILGPIRMQRWIYSCCKQLLDRVIWAYGQQKGLKFTLFRPFNWIGPRLDSLMSARIGSSRAITQLILNLVEGTPIQLVDSGNQKRCFTDVSEGVECLYRIIENKGNVCDGRIINIGNPDNEASIRGLAELLVAKFNQHPLKEKFPPFAGLREVESRAYYGEGYQDMEHRKPSIRNAKRLLNWEPSIPLEASVEETLDYFLREAIQSGDFDIIGDDGDGNQDGQSF
;
A
#
# COMPACT_ATOMS: atom_id res chain seq x y z
N MET A 1 -31.06 -13.72 11.82
CA MET A 1 -29.98 -13.87 10.82
C MET A 1 -28.67 -13.74 11.55
N LYS A 2 -27.82 -14.78 11.54
CA LYS A 2 -26.50 -14.75 12.20
C LYS A 2 -25.53 -13.92 11.37
N THR A 3 -24.82 -13.00 12.04
CA THR A 3 -24.09 -11.93 11.35
C THR A 3 -22.75 -11.68 12.01
N ILE A 4 -21.74 -11.30 11.26
CA ILE A 4 -20.49 -10.72 11.73
C ILE A 4 -20.45 -9.25 11.32
N VAL A 5 -19.90 -8.40 12.18
CA VAL A 5 -19.79 -6.97 11.91
C VAL A 5 -18.31 -6.56 11.93
N LEU A 6 -17.88 -5.90 10.87
CA LEU A 6 -16.60 -5.24 10.75
C LEU A 6 -16.86 -3.74 10.94
N ALA A 7 -16.40 -3.13 12.03
CA ALA A 7 -16.86 -1.79 12.37
C ALA A 7 -15.81 -0.92 13.04
N TYR A 8 -15.88 0.39 12.77
CA TYR A 8 -15.09 1.39 13.46
C TYR A 8 -15.82 2.73 13.46
N HIS A 9 -15.49 3.64 14.41
CA HIS A 9 -16.03 4.98 14.46
C HIS A 9 -17.54 5.03 14.80
N ASN A 10 -18.13 6.24 14.91
CA ASN A 10 -19.57 6.48 15.20
C ASN A 10 -20.50 5.75 14.23
N ILE A 11 -20.14 5.68 12.95
CA ILE A 11 -20.95 4.95 11.95
C ILE A 11 -20.93 3.45 12.22
N GLY A 12 -19.80 2.91 12.71
CA GLY A 12 -19.74 1.54 13.20
C GLY A 12 -20.71 1.29 14.35
N CYS A 13 -20.70 2.18 15.35
CA CYS A 13 -21.66 2.12 16.47
C CYS A 13 -23.11 2.24 16.00
N THR A 14 -23.40 3.14 15.04
CA THR A 14 -24.72 3.32 14.44
C THR A 14 -25.20 2.04 13.74
N GLY A 15 -24.32 1.40 12.96
CA GLY A 15 -24.63 0.14 12.26
C GLY A 15 -24.92 -1.01 13.24
N ILE A 16 -24.11 -1.18 14.26
CA ILE A 16 -24.33 -2.22 15.32
C ILE A 16 -25.67 -1.98 16.01
N LYS A 17 -25.96 -0.74 16.44
CA LYS A 17 -27.23 -0.40 17.08
C LYS A 17 -28.44 -0.67 16.16
N ALA A 18 -28.31 -0.37 14.86
CA ALA A 18 -29.37 -0.64 13.88
C ALA A 18 -29.60 -2.16 13.70
N LEU A 19 -28.55 -2.95 13.60
CA LEU A 19 -28.64 -4.42 13.52
C LEU A 19 -29.35 -5.01 14.74
N LEU A 20 -28.92 -4.60 15.96
CA LEU A 20 -29.53 -5.08 17.21
C LEU A 20 -31.02 -4.70 17.30
N ARG A 21 -31.39 -3.45 16.97
CA ARG A 21 -32.80 -3.02 16.98
C ARG A 21 -33.68 -3.84 16.01
N ASN A 22 -33.07 -4.27 14.89
CA ASN A 22 -33.77 -5.07 13.89
C ASN A 22 -33.62 -6.59 14.10
N GLY A 23 -33.15 -7.03 15.28
CA GLY A 23 -33.14 -8.43 15.68
C GLY A 23 -32.11 -9.33 14.95
N PHE A 24 -31.00 -8.76 14.49
CA PHE A 24 -29.88 -9.53 13.97
C PHE A 24 -29.08 -10.16 15.12
N ASP A 25 -28.63 -11.39 14.93
CA ASP A 25 -27.77 -12.12 15.86
C ASP A 25 -26.30 -11.84 15.51
N ILE A 26 -25.67 -10.94 16.26
CA ILE A 26 -24.27 -10.55 16.02
C ILE A 26 -23.35 -11.53 16.74
N ALA A 27 -22.76 -12.45 16.00
CA ALA A 27 -21.88 -13.50 16.55
C ALA A 27 -20.50 -12.96 16.96
N ALA A 28 -20.01 -11.90 16.31
CA ALA A 28 -18.74 -11.24 16.63
C ALA A 28 -18.67 -9.87 15.98
N VAL A 29 -17.88 -9.00 16.59
CA VAL A 29 -17.45 -7.71 16.05
C VAL A 29 -15.93 -7.71 15.83
N PHE A 30 -15.49 -7.30 14.64
CA PHE A 30 -14.09 -7.03 14.34
C PHE A 30 -13.92 -5.53 14.22
N THR A 31 -12.93 -4.98 14.93
CA THR A 31 -12.65 -3.55 14.99
C THR A 31 -11.14 -3.29 14.86
N HIS A 32 -10.72 -2.06 15.06
CA HIS A 32 -9.31 -1.66 15.08
C HIS A 32 -8.89 -1.26 16.49
N LYS A 33 -7.60 -1.42 16.80
CA LYS A 33 -6.99 -0.74 17.94
C LYS A 33 -6.89 0.75 17.60
N ASP A 34 -7.18 1.59 18.57
CA ASP A 34 -6.99 3.04 18.42
C ASP A 34 -5.50 3.36 18.26
N ASP A 35 -5.19 4.24 17.31
CA ASP A 35 -3.83 4.74 17.13
C ASP A 35 -3.54 5.80 18.21
N PRO A 36 -2.50 5.65 19.04
CA PRO A 36 -2.14 6.65 20.04
C PRO A 36 -1.80 8.03 19.47
N GLN A 37 -1.50 8.13 18.19
CA GLN A 37 -1.21 9.39 17.50
C GLN A 37 -2.45 10.02 16.87
N GLU A 38 -3.59 9.32 16.83
CA GLU A 38 -4.85 9.82 16.30
C GLU A 38 -5.65 10.52 17.40
N ASN A 39 -6.28 11.65 17.04
CA ASN A 39 -7.24 12.29 17.93
C ASN A 39 -8.55 11.48 17.94
N ILE A 40 -8.82 10.78 19.02
CA ILE A 40 -10.06 9.99 19.18
C ILE A 40 -11.19 10.91 19.64
N TRP A 41 -12.14 11.15 18.74
CA TRP A 41 -13.30 12.04 18.96
C TRP A 41 -14.65 11.34 18.73
N PHE A 42 -14.62 10.05 18.57
CA PHE A 42 -15.76 9.19 18.24
C PHE A 42 -15.93 8.09 19.27
N ASP A 43 -17.16 7.51 19.30
CA ASP A 43 -17.53 6.43 20.20
C ASP A 43 -16.74 5.14 19.88
N SER A 44 -16.45 4.37 20.95
CA SER A 44 -15.75 3.10 20.82
C SER A 44 -16.70 1.97 20.41
N VAL A 45 -16.42 1.34 19.28
CA VAL A 45 -17.11 0.12 18.82
C VAL A 45 -16.83 -1.03 19.80
N ALA A 46 -15.62 -1.14 20.33
CA ALA A 46 -15.24 -2.18 21.27
C ALA A 46 -16.03 -2.10 22.58
N GLU A 47 -16.18 -0.88 23.14
CA GLU A 47 -16.97 -0.65 24.35
C GLU A 47 -18.45 -0.97 24.12
N LEU A 48 -19.03 -0.50 22.99
CA LEU A 48 -20.41 -0.80 22.65
C LEU A 48 -20.66 -2.30 22.55
N ALA A 49 -19.81 -3.02 21.84
CA ALA A 49 -19.96 -4.46 21.67
C ALA A 49 -19.78 -5.22 22.99
N ALA A 50 -18.85 -4.78 23.84
CA ALA A 50 -18.66 -5.36 25.19
C ALA A 50 -19.90 -5.13 26.07
N CYS A 51 -20.52 -3.94 26.04
CA CYS A 51 -21.75 -3.66 26.77
C CYS A 51 -22.94 -4.55 26.33
N GLU A 52 -22.95 -4.94 25.05
CA GLU A 52 -23.95 -5.85 24.49
C GLU A 52 -23.55 -7.34 24.60
N ASN A 53 -22.46 -7.67 25.31
CA ASN A 53 -21.90 -9.01 25.47
C ASN A 53 -21.55 -9.70 24.14
N ILE A 54 -21.14 -8.94 23.13
CA ILE A 54 -20.73 -9.46 21.82
C ILE A 54 -19.21 -9.63 21.81
N PRO A 55 -18.68 -10.81 21.40
CA PRO A 55 -17.22 -11.00 21.25
C PRO A 55 -16.58 -9.98 20.32
N VAL A 56 -15.46 -9.38 20.74
CA VAL A 56 -14.72 -8.34 20.01
C VAL A 56 -13.32 -8.82 19.67
N TYR A 57 -12.89 -8.59 18.44
CA TYR A 57 -11.55 -8.87 17.94
C TYR A 57 -10.98 -7.65 17.23
N ALA A 58 -9.68 -7.40 17.39
CA ALA A 58 -8.96 -6.29 16.73
C ALA A 58 -7.70 -6.80 16.02
N PRO A 59 -7.86 -7.53 14.90
CA PRO A 59 -6.74 -8.05 14.12
C PRO A 59 -5.99 -6.93 13.42
N GLU A 60 -4.66 -7.05 13.29
CA GLU A 60 -3.86 -6.17 12.43
C GLU A 60 -4.18 -6.40 10.94
N ASP A 61 -4.30 -7.66 10.54
CA ASP A 61 -4.80 -8.05 9.20
C ASP A 61 -5.92 -9.09 9.35
N ILE A 62 -7.15 -8.69 9.05
CA ILE A 62 -8.31 -9.56 9.07
C ILE A 62 -8.22 -10.70 8.02
N ASN A 63 -7.45 -10.51 6.94
CA ASN A 63 -7.28 -11.49 5.88
C ASN A 63 -6.27 -12.59 6.23
N HIS A 64 -5.61 -12.49 7.38
CA HIS A 64 -4.72 -13.53 7.85
C HIS A 64 -5.48 -14.87 7.99
N PRO A 65 -4.91 -16.02 7.55
CA PRO A 65 -5.60 -17.32 7.53
C PRO A 65 -6.29 -17.72 8.82
N LEU A 66 -5.73 -17.37 9.99
CA LEU A 66 -6.35 -17.64 11.29
C LEU A 66 -7.68 -16.91 11.46
N TRP A 67 -7.77 -15.64 11.06
CA TRP A 67 -9.00 -14.88 11.14
C TRP A 67 -10.02 -15.30 10.08
N VAL A 68 -9.57 -15.63 8.89
CA VAL A 68 -10.44 -16.23 7.84
C VAL A 68 -11.05 -17.52 8.36
N GLN A 69 -10.26 -18.40 9.00
CA GLN A 69 -10.78 -19.64 9.59
C GLN A 69 -11.74 -19.35 10.75
N LYS A 70 -11.42 -18.40 11.64
CA LYS A 70 -12.31 -17.98 12.73
C LYS A 70 -13.67 -17.49 12.21
N ILE A 71 -13.68 -16.66 11.17
CA ILE A 71 -14.91 -16.18 10.52
C ILE A 71 -15.70 -17.35 9.93
N ARG A 72 -15.01 -18.30 9.28
CA ARG A 72 -15.63 -19.50 8.72
C ARG A 72 -16.27 -20.39 9.80
N ASP A 73 -15.59 -20.57 10.93
CA ASP A 73 -16.10 -21.37 12.07
C ASP A 73 -17.34 -20.74 12.71
N LEU A 74 -17.42 -19.41 12.70
CA LEU A 74 -18.61 -18.68 13.16
C LEU A 74 -19.81 -18.85 12.21
N SER A 75 -19.58 -19.28 10.97
CA SER A 75 -20.63 -19.57 9.97
C SER A 75 -21.67 -18.45 9.84
N PRO A 76 -21.28 -17.20 9.53
CA PRO A 76 -22.21 -16.09 9.35
C PRO A 76 -23.06 -16.29 8.10
N GLN A 77 -24.33 -15.91 8.15
CA GLN A 77 -25.19 -15.80 6.97
C GLN A 77 -24.87 -14.55 6.15
N MET A 78 -24.49 -13.47 6.83
CA MET A 78 -24.11 -12.19 6.22
C MET A 78 -23.01 -11.52 7.03
N ILE A 79 -22.16 -10.73 6.37
CA ILE A 79 -21.17 -9.86 7.02
C ILE A 79 -21.53 -8.42 6.68
N PHE A 80 -21.50 -7.53 7.69
CA PHE A 80 -21.63 -6.09 7.50
C PHE A 80 -20.33 -5.39 7.80
N SER A 81 -19.97 -4.43 6.95
CA SER A 81 -18.84 -3.52 7.13
C SER A 81 -19.35 -2.08 7.31
N PHE A 82 -19.00 -1.46 8.44
CA PHE A 82 -19.38 -0.09 8.78
C PHE A 82 -18.12 0.72 9.10
N TYR A 83 -17.55 1.40 8.12
CA TYR A 83 -16.32 2.19 8.27
C TYR A 83 -15.11 1.37 8.74
N TYR A 84 -15.06 0.09 8.40
CA TYR A 84 -13.87 -0.73 8.62
C TYR A 84 -12.74 -0.28 7.70
N ARG A 85 -11.53 -0.06 8.26
CA ARG A 85 -10.44 0.63 7.55
C ARG A 85 -9.66 -0.26 6.59
N ASN A 86 -9.61 -1.57 6.85
CA ASN A 86 -8.79 -2.50 6.07
C ASN A 86 -9.59 -3.13 4.94
N LEU A 87 -8.90 -3.41 3.84
CA LEU A 87 -9.49 -4.12 2.71
C LEU A 87 -9.85 -5.56 3.11
N VAL A 88 -11.09 -5.97 2.82
CA VAL A 88 -11.56 -7.34 3.02
C VAL A 88 -11.48 -8.08 1.68
N ARG A 89 -10.75 -9.21 1.65
CA ARG A 89 -10.43 -9.95 0.43
C ARG A 89 -11.37 -11.14 0.20
N SER A 90 -11.35 -11.70 -1.03
CA SER A 90 -12.19 -12.83 -1.46
C SER A 90 -12.27 -13.98 -0.46
N PRO A 91 -11.20 -14.43 0.23
CA PRO A 91 -11.31 -15.51 1.20
C PRO A 91 -12.33 -15.28 2.33
N ILE A 92 -12.62 -14.00 2.65
CA ILE A 92 -13.67 -13.60 3.62
C ILE A 92 -14.99 -13.32 2.89
N LEU A 93 -14.92 -12.59 1.75
CA LEU A 93 -16.11 -12.18 1.00
C LEU A 93 -16.96 -13.39 0.54
N ASP A 94 -16.31 -14.53 0.28
CA ASP A 94 -16.94 -15.77 -0.20
C ASP A 94 -17.47 -16.67 0.93
N ILE A 95 -17.32 -16.28 2.22
CA ILE A 95 -17.78 -17.10 3.35
C ILE A 95 -19.31 -17.04 3.53
N PRO A 96 -19.94 -15.83 3.63
CA PRO A 96 -21.35 -15.76 3.94
C PRO A 96 -22.22 -16.01 2.70
N PRO A 97 -23.21 -16.92 2.77
CA PRO A 97 -24.07 -17.26 1.62
C PRO A 97 -24.91 -16.09 1.11
N ASP A 98 -25.28 -15.15 1.99
CA ASP A 98 -26.06 -13.96 1.62
C ASP A 98 -25.17 -12.76 1.28
N GLY A 99 -23.83 -12.94 1.31
CA GLY A 99 -22.83 -11.97 0.91
C GLY A 99 -22.38 -11.02 2.01
N CYS A 100 -21.52 -10.09 1.63
CA CYS A 100 -20.99 -9.03 2.48
C CYS A 100 -21.54 -7.69 2.04
N LEU A 101 -21.95 -6.85 2.98
CA LEU A 101 -22.45 -5.50 2.72
C LEU A 101 -21.54 -4.46 3.37
N ASN A 102 -21.27 -3.35 2.66
CA ASN A 102 -20.53 -2.22 3.20
C ASN A 102 -21.39 -0.96 3.18
N LEU A 103 -21.30 -0.17 4.25
CA LEU A 103 -21.89 1.15 4.34
C LEU A 103 -20.83 2.19 3.99
N HIS A 104 -20.96 2.79 2.82
CA HIS A 104 -20.04 3.77 2.29
C HIS A 104 -20.57 5.20 2.47
N GLY A 105 -19.70 6.16 2.77
CA GLY A 105 -20.05 7.55 3.12
C GLY A 105 -20.21 8.48 1.93
N SER A 106 -20.76 8.00 0.81
CA SER A 106 -21.10 8.82 -0.35
C SER A 106 -22.32 8.27 -1.10
N LEU A 107 -22.83 9.02 -2.08
CA LEU A 107 -23.79 8.51 -3.07
C LEU A 107 -23.03 7.81 -4.20
N LEU A 108 -22.85 6.47 -4.06
CA LEU A 108 -22.24 5.67 -5.11
C LEU A 108 -23.02 5.75 -6.42
N PRO A 109 -22.34 5.73 -7.58
CA PRO A 109 -20.93 5.35 -7.83
C PRO A 109 -19.93 6.50 -7.66
N ARG A 110 -20.34 7.70 -7.25
CA ARG A 110 -19.43 8.84 -7.01
C ARG A 110 -18.74 8.70 -5.66
N TYR A 111 -17.48 9.16 -5.58
CA TYR A 111 -16.67 9.18 -4.35
C TYR A 111 -16.43 7.79 -3.74
N ARG A 112 -16.13 6.77 -4.58
CA ARG A 112 -15.58 5.49 -4.13
C ARG A 112 -14.21 5.70 -3.46
N GLY A 113 -13.80 4.79 -2.60
CA GLY A 113 -12.51 4.80 -1.93
C GLY A 113 -12.53 5.42 -0.54
N ARG A 114 -11.48 6.15 -0.17
CA ARG A 114 -11.26 6.56 1.23
C ARG A 114 -11.78 7.98 1.52
N VAL A 115 -12.18 8.22 2.77
CA VAL A 115 -12.57 9.51 3.35
C VAL A 115 -13.50 10.37 2.47
N PRO A 116 -14.58 9.78 1.91
CA PRO A 116 -15.45 10.50 0.96
C PRO A 116 -16.05 11.78 1.54
N ILE A 117 -16.36 11.82 2.83
CA ILE A 117 -16.92 12.99 3.52
C ILE A 117 -15.99 14.21 3.45
N ASN A 118 -14.67 14.00 3.59
CA ASN A 118 -13.72 15.09 3.44
C ASN A 118 -13.61 15.54 1.98
N TRP A 119 -13.60 14.57 1.05
CA TRP A 119 -13.46 14.88 -0.38
C TRP A 119 -14.62 15.64 -0.97
N VAL A 120 -15.86 15.33 -0.59
CA VAL A 120 -17.03 16.09 -1.06
C VAL A 120 -16.98 17.56 -0.62
N LEU A 121 -16.47 17.83 0.59
CA LEU A 121 -16.27 19.20 1.07
C LEU A 121 -15.13 19.90 0.32
N VAL A 122 -13.98 19.25 0.15
CA VAL A 122 -12.83 19.81 -0.61
C VAL A 122 -13.25 20.16 -2.03
N ASN A 123 -14.05 19.31 -2.68
CA ASN A 123 -14.53 19.54 -4.03
C ASN A 123 -15.68 20.55 -4.12
N GLY A 124 -16.30 20.91 -2.99
CA GLY A 124 -17.38 21.89 -2.94
C GLY A 124 -18.71 21.35 -3.44
N GLU A 125 -18.97 20.07 -3.24
CA GLU A 125 -20.26 19.45 -3.54
C GLU A 125 -21.36 20.08 -2.65
N LYS A 126 -22.59 20.06 -3.16
CA LYS A 126 -23.77 20.56 -2.44
C LYS A 126 -24.61 19.45 -1.84
N GLU A 127 -24.36 18.22 -2.26
CA GLU A 127 -25.01 17.03 -1.74
C GLU A 127 -24.01 15.87 -1.64
N THR A 128 -24.27 14.97 -0.72
CA THR A 128 -23.61 13.70 -0.57
C THR A 128 -24.62 12.68 -0.03
N GLY A 129 -24.17 11.60 0.57
CA GLY A 129 -25.07 10.63 1.20
C GLY A 129 -24.32 9.47 1.80
N VAL A 130 -25.09 8.43 2.09
CA VAL A 130 -24.60 7.12 2.50
C VAL A 130 -25.19 6.07 1.58
N THR A 131 -24.41 5.04 1.28
CA THR A 131 -24.81 3.92 0.42
C THR A 131 -24.51 2.60 1.10
N LEU A 132 -25.52 1.74 1.28
CA LEU A 132 -25.31 0.34 1.60
C LEU A 132 -25.24 -0.46 0.29
N HIS A 133 -24.13 -1.19 0.09
CA HIS A 133 -23.88 -1.93 -1.16
C HIS A 133 -23.23 -3.28 -0.87
N TYR A 134 -23.34 -4.23 -1.80
CA TYR A 134 -22.61 -5.49 -1.74
C TYR A 134 -21.12 -5.26 -1.91
N MET A 135 -20.30 -5.94 -1.12
CA MET A 135 -18.86 -5.94 -1.27
C MET A 135 -18.44 -6.90 -2.37
N THR A 136 -17.50 -6.46 -3.17
CA THR A 136 -16.81 -7.23 -4.21
C THR A 136 -15.31 -7.16 -3.98
N PRO A 137 -14.48 -7.93 -4.69
CA PRO A 137 -13.03 -7.78 -4.61
C PRO A 137 -12.54 -6.36 -4.96
N ARG A 138 -13.32 -5.59 -5.74
CA ARG A 138 -13.06 -4.16 -6.00
C ARG A 138 -13.83 -3.32 -5.00
N PRO A 139 -13.18 -2.45 -4.24
CA PRO A 139 -13.87 -1.59 -3.27
C PRO A 139 -14.97 -0.74 -3.91
N ASP A 140 -16.08 -0.67 -3.20
CA ASP A 140 -17.22 0.21 -3.43
C ASP A 140 -17.87 0.11 -4.82
N ASP A 141 -17.69 -0.99 -5.57
CA ASP A 141 -18.24 -1.13 -6.92
C ASP A 141 -19.40 -2.13 -7.07
N GLY A 142 -19.76 -2.81 -5.99
CA GLY A 142 -20.86 -3.78 -5.99
C GLY A 142 -22.25 -3.14 -5.96
N ASP A 143 -23.27 -3.99 -6.19
CA ASP A 143 -24.65 -3.57 -6.32
C ASP A 143 -25.19 -2.84 -5.09
N ILE A 144 -25.93 -1.76 -5.31
CA ILE A 144 -26.52 -0.92 -4.28
C ILE A 144 -27.75 -1.58 -3.70
N VAL A 145 -27.85 -1.58 -2.36
CA VAL A 145 -29.00 -2.07 -1.59
C VAL A 145 -29.88 -0.93 -1.09
N GLY A 146 -29.25 0.22 -0.73
CA GLY A 146 -29.96 1.40 -0.32
C GLY A 146 -29.07 2.63 -0.31
N GLN A 147 -29.67 3.79 -0.49
CA GLN A 147 -28.99 5.09 -0.43
C GLN A 147 -29.84 6.11 0.31
N ALA A 148 -29.17 7.01 1.05
CA ALA A 148 -29.83 8.19 1.63
C ALA A 148 -29.01 9.44 1.33
N GLY A 149 -29.65 10.44 0.71
CA GLY A 149 -29.03 11.73 0.37
C GLY A 149 -28.89 12.65 1.58
N ILE A 150 -27.88 13.51 1.55
CA ILE A 150 -27.56 14.48 2.59
C ILE A 150 -27.21 15.80 1.91
N GLU A 151 -27.93 16.87 2.25
CA GLU A 151 -27.59 18.21 1.81
C GLU A 151 -26.36 18.73 2.58
N ILE A 152 -25.41 19.32 1.85
CA ILE A 152 -24.21 19.96 2.41
C ILE A 152 -24.46 21.45 2.50
N ALA A 153 -24.62 21.96 3.72
CA ALA A 153 -24.76 23.39 3.99
C ALA A 153 -23.41 24.13 3.80
N GLU A 154 -23.49 25.45 3.62
CA GLU A 154 -22.25 26.24 3.42
C GLU A 154 -21.32 26.26 4.64
N ASP A 155 -21.87 26.12 5.83
CA ASP A 155 -21.17 26.08 7.11
C ASP A 155 -20.84 24.67 7.58
N ASP A 156 -21.24 23.63 6.84
CA ASP A 156 -20.87 22.26 7.20
C ASP A 156 -19.35 22.07 7.19
N THR A 157 -18.90 21.44 8.26
CA THR A 157 -17.54 20.89 8.42
C THR A 157 -17.55 19.37 8.23
N ALA A 158 -16.39 18.77 8.15
CA ALA A 158 -16.33 17.31 8.10
C ALA A 158 -16.99 16.66 9.33
N ALA A 159 -16.84 17.24 10.52
CA ALA A 159 -17.46 16.73 11.74
C ALA A 159 -18.99 16.80 11.69
N SER A 160 -19.58 17.95 11.30
CA SER A 160 -21.03 18.06 11.18
C SER A 160 -21.60 17.14 10.10
N LEU A 161 -20.87 16.97 8.99
CA LEU A 161 -21.29 16.09 7.90
C LEU A 161 -21.20 14.60 8.31
N HIS A 162 -20.20 14.20 9.11
CA HIS A 162 -20.16 12.88 9.73
C HIS A 162 -21.37 12.61 10.63
N ALA A 163 -21.82 13.61 11.42
CA ALA A 163 -23.01 13.47 12.25
C ALA A 163 -24.28 13.31 11.41
N LYS A 164 -24.43 14.11 10.33
CA LYS A 164 -25.51 13.96 9.36
C LYS A 164 -25.50 12.59 8.68
N ALA A 165 -24.30 12.08 8.30
CA ALA A 165 -24.13 10.77 7.69
C ALA A 165 -24.56 9.63 8.65
N ALA A 166 -24.22 9.73 9.94
CA ALA A 166 -24.63 8.75 10.95
C ALA A 166 -26.17 8.73 11.11
N THR A 167 -26.82 9.90 11.08
CA THR A 167 -28.29 10.02 11.16
C THR A 167 -28.95 9.43 9.92
N ALA A 168 -28.47 9.78 8.72
CA ALA A 168 -28.99 9.25 7.46
C ALA A 168 -28.81 7.73 7.35
N ALA A 169 -27.64 7.24 7.80
CA ALA A 169 -27.35 5.81 7.86
C ALA A 169 -28.33 5.06 8.78
N ALA A 170 -28.60 5.58 9.99
CA ALA A 170 -29.54 4.97 10.91
C ALA A 170 -30.94 4.82 10.29
N GLY A 171 -31.46 5.89 9.69
CA GLY A 171 -32.79 5.86 9.05
C GLY A 171 -32.85 4.89 7.86
N MET A 172 -31.86 4.92 6.99
CA MET A 172 -31.76 4.00 5.85
C MET A 172 -31.65 2.52 6.29
N LEU A 173 -30.81 2.26 7.29
CA LEU A 173 -30.65 0.88 7.81
C LEU A 173 -31.93 0.36 8.44
N ASP A 174 -32.66 1.17 9.22
CA ASP A 174 -33.94 0.75 9.81
C ASP A 174 -35.01 0.44 8.75
N GLU A 175 -34.92 1.03 7.55
CA GLU A 175 -35.79 0.72 6.41
C GLU A 175 -35.34 -0.57 5.66
N ILE A 176 -34.03 -0.76 5.48
CA ILE A 176 -33.47 -1.80 4.60
C ILE A 176 -33.27 -3.14 5.32
N LEU A 177 -32.83 -3.12 6.58
CA LEU A 177 -32.51 -4.36 7.33
C LEU A 177 -33.69 -5.35 7.40
N PRO A 178 -34.95 -4.94 7.64
CA PRO A 178 -36.09 -5.86 7.58
C PRO A 178 -36.32 -6.48 6.19
N LYS A 179 -36.02 -5.72 5.12
CA LYS A 179 -36.13 -6.21 3.75
C LYS A 179 -35.02 -7.24 3.43
N LEU A 180 -33.82 -7.06 3.97
CA LEU A 180 -32.73 -8.05 3.85
C LEU A 180 -33.10 -9.36 4.52
N GLN A 181 -33.65 -9.33 5.73
CA GLN A 181 -34.07 -10.55 6.45
C GLN A 181 -35.14 -11.36 5.70
N THR A 182 -35.95 -10.69 4.90
CA THR A 182 -37.04 -11.31 4.13
C THR A 182 -36.67 -11.59 2.66
N GLY A 183 -35.41 -11.33 2.26
CA GLY A 183 -34.95 -11.49 0.86
C GLY A 183 -35.60 -10.51 -0.13
N LYS A 184 -36.16 -9.41 0.36
CA LYS A 184 -36.85 -8.38 -0.46
C LYS A 184 -36.06 -7.08 -0.63
N ALA A 185 -34.82 -7.05 -0.17
CA ALA A 185 -33.99 -5.86 -0.35
C ALA A 185 -33.68 -5.63 -1.84
N PRO A 186 -33.67 -4.38 -2.30
CA PRO A 186 -33.29 -4.06 -3.68
C PRO A 186 -31.83 -4.45 -3.93
N ARG A 187 -31.52 -4.70 -5.19
CA ARG A 187 -30.15 -4.95 -5.67
C ARG A 187 -30.00 -4.29 -7.02
N VAL A 188 -29.33 -3.12 -7.05
CA VAL A 188 -29.23 -2.25 -8.23
C VAL A 188 -27.78 -2.11 -8.62
N SER A 189 -27.43 -2.50 -9.84
CA SER A 189 -26.06 -2.37 -10.35
C SER A 189 -25.69 -0.91 -10.50
N GLN A 190 -24.41 -0.58 -10.16
CA GLN A 190 -23.89 0.76 -10.29
C GLN A 190 -23.59 1.13 -11.74
N GLU A 191 -23.80 2.39 -12.10
CA GLU A 191 -23.40 2.93 -13.41
C GLU A 191 -21.92 3.31 -13.37
N HIS A 192 -21.05 2.36 -13.69
CA HIS A 192 -19.59 2.50 -13.57
C HIS A 192 -19.00 3.66 -14.39
N ALA A 193 -19.67 4.11 -15.44
CA ALA A 193 -19.23 5.26 -16.22
C ALA A 193 -19.24 6.58 -15.43
N GLN A 194 -20.04 6.67 -14.36
CA GLN A 194 -20.14 7.84 -13.48
C GLN A 194 -19.25 7.72 -12.23
N ALA A 195 -18.53 6.62 -12.09
CA ALA A 195 -17.72 6.37 -10.89
C ALA A 195 -16.54 7.35 -10.80
N SER A 196 -16.30 7.84 -9.59
CA SER A 196 -15.08 8.55 -9.23
C SER A 196 -14.45 7.89 -8.00
N TYR A 197 -13.10 7.92 -7.92
CA TYR A 197 -12.33 7.29 -6.85
C TYR A 197 -11.42 8.31 -6.16
N TYR A 198 -11.32 8.21 -4.83
CA TYR A 198 -10.49 9.10 -4.03
C TYR A 198 -9.66 8.29 -3.02
N GLY A 199 -8.40 8.71 -2.85
CA GLY A 199 -7.45 8.13 -1.90
C GLY A 199 -7.65 8.59 -0.47
N GLY A 200 -6.85 8.04 0.46
CA GLY A 200 -6.72 8.54 1.82
C GLY A 200 -6.19 9.98 1.85
N ARG A 201 -6.29 10.63 3.00
CA ARG A 201 -5.70 11.94 3.26
C ARG A 201 -4.80 11.87 4.48
N THR A 202 -3.69 12.57 4.41
CA THR A 202 -2.72 12.74 5.49
C THR A 202 -2.78 14.17 6.05
N PRO A 203 -2.21 14.45 7.21
CA PRO A 203 -2.10 15.82 7.72
C PRO A 203 -1.42 16.78 6.73
N ALA A 204 -0.48 16.30 5.90
CA ALA A 204 0.20 17.12 4.88
C ALA A 204 -0.76 17.62 3.79
N ASP A 205 -1.84 16.90 3.49
CA ASP A 205 -2.86 17.33 2.52
C ASP A 205 -3.70 18.54 2.99
N GLY A 206 -3.48 18.97 4.23
CA GLY A 206 -4.04 20.22 4.78
C GLY A 206 -3.23 21.48 4.39
N GLU A 207 -2.10 21.37 3.68
CA GLU A 207 -1.33 22.54 3.25
C GLU A 207 -2.11 23.39 2.25
N ILE A 208 -2.27 24.68 2.57
CA ILE A 208 -3.03 25.61 1.75
C ILE A 208 -2.21 26.02 0.53
N ASP A 209 -2.77 25.83 -0.65
CA ASP A 209 -2.31 26.44 -1.90
C ASP A 209 -3.07 27.77 -2.14
N TRP A 210 -2.45 28.87 -1.78
CA TRP A 210 -3.02 30.21 -1.97
C TRP A 210 -3.22 30.58 -3.44
N ALA A 211 -2.58 29.87 -4.38
CA ALA A 211 -2.84 30.02 -5.81
C ALA A 211 -4.18 29.43 -6.27
N MET A 212 -4.97 28.88 -5.35
CA MET A 212 -6.36 28.48 -5.58
C MET A 212 -7.32 29.64 -5.32
N PRO A 213 -8.56 29.60 -5.90
CA PRO A 213 -9.65 30.52 -5.55
C PRO A 213 -10.05 30.43 -4.08
N ALA A 214 -10.50 31.53 -3.50
CA ALA A 214 -10.88 31.65 -2.07
C ALA A 214 -11.87 30.55 -1.63
N PHE A 215 -12.90 30.25 -2.45
CA PHE A 215 -13.88 29.21 -2.14
C PHE A 215 -13.25 27.80 -2.01
N LYS A 216 -12.20 27.50 -2.80
CA LYS A 216 -11.49 26.20 -2.69
C LYS A 216 -10.66 26.11 -1.43
N VAL A 217 -10.00 27.21 -1.03
CA VAL A 217 -9.26 27.25 0.22
C VAL A 217 -10.21 27.15 1.41
N ARG A 218 -11.36 27.87 1.38
CA ARG A 218 -12.42 27.72 2.40
C ARG A 218 -12.91 26.28 2.51
N ASN A 219 -13.16 25.63 1.38
CA ASN A 219 -13.58 24.24 1.34
C ASN A 219 -12.55 23.30 1.95
N LEU A 220 -11.26 23.51 1.68
CA LEU A 220 -10.18 22.76 2.33
C LEU A 220 -10.21 22.97 3.85
N VAL A 221 -10.30 24.23 4.33
CA VAL A 221 -10.33 24.54 5.76
C VAL A 221 -11.47 23.81 6.45
N ARG A 222 -12.72 23.93 5.94
CA ARG A 222 -13.89 23.26 6.55
C ARG A 222 -13.85 21.72 6.47
N ALA A 223 -13.15 21.17 5.48
CA ALA A 223 -13.00 19.73 5.31
C ALA A 223 -11.99 19.11 6.30
N VAL A 224 -11.06 19.89 6.83
CA VAL A 224 -10.00 19.38 7.71
C VAL A 224 -9.92 20.13 9.06
N THR A 225 -10.89 21.00 9.35
CA THR A 225 -10.98 21.67 10.66
C THR A 225 -11.24 20.65 11.78
N ARG A 226 -11.13 21.07 13.03
CA ARG A 226 -11.31 20.20 14.19
C ARG A 226 -12.51 19.27 14.06
N PRO A 227 -12.36 17.99 14.43
CA PRO A 227 -11.27 17.34 15.16
C PRO A 227 -10.09 16.84 14.29
N PHE A 228 -10.11 17.15 12.99
CA PHE A 228 -9.03 16.80 12.06
C PHE A 228 -7.79 17.71 12.26
N PRO A 229 -6.63 17.35 11.64
CA PRO A 229 -5.35 18.05 11.87
C PRO A 229 -5.30 19.54 11.49
N GLY A 230 -6.27 20.04 10.73
CA GLY A 230 -6.37 21.45 10.32
C GLY A 230 -5.70 21.77 8.98
N ALA A 231 -6.21 22.81 8.32
CA ALA A 231 -5.54 23.41 7.17
C ALA A 231 -4.40 24.29 7.68
N PHE A 232 -3.28 24.34 6.96
CA PHE A 232 -2.11 25.09 7.40
C PHE A 232 -1.36 25.74 6.24
N SER A 233 -0.57 26.75 6.60
CA SER A 233 0.41 27.38 5.72
C SER A 233 1.59 27.89 6.54
N HIS A 234 2.63 28.37 5.89
CA HIS A 234 3.83 28.86 6.57
C HIS A 234 4.08 30.34 6.27
N MET A 235 4.54 31.05 7.29
CA MET A 235 5.16 32.35 7.18
C MET A 235 6.67 32.19 7.47
N GLY A 236 7.46 32.09 6.42
CA GLY A 236 8.85 31.61 6.55
C GLY A 236 8.86 30.13 6.98
N ASP A 237 9.48 29.86 8.15
CA ASP A 237 9.50 28.51 8.75
C ASP A 237 8.44 28.31 9.85
N ARG A 238 7.67 29.36 10.20
CA ARG A 238 6.64 29.29 11.23
C ARG A 238 5.34 28.76 10.63
N LYS A 239 4.85 27.61 11.11
CA LYS A 239 3.58 27.01 10.71
C LYS A 239 2.40 27.72 11.39
N CYS A 240 1.36 27.96 10.61
CA CYS A 240 0.10 28.54 11.05
C CYS A 240 -1.05 27.62 10.61
N LEU A 241 -1.94 27.29 11.54
CA LEU A 241 -3.16 26.51 11.32
C LEU A 241 -4.36 27.46 11.15
N PHE A 242 -5.22 27.14 10.21
CA PHE A 242 -6.44 27.89 9.91
C PHE A 242 -7.66 26.98 10.19
N TRP A 243 -8.44 27.36 11.19
CA TRP A 243 -9.57 26.55 11.67
C TRP A 243 -10.91 27.00 11.09
N ALA A 244 -11.08 28.31 10.85
CA ALA A 244 -12.26 28.88 10.24
C ALA A 244 -11.89 30.12 9.42
N VAL A 245 -12.45 30.21 8.21
CA VAL A 245 -12.25 31.33 7.30
C VAL A 245 -13.56 31.68 6.60
N THR A 246 -13.74 32.96 6.22
CA THR A 246 -14.88 33.47 5.47
C THR A 246 -14.40 34.16 4.21
N GLU A 247 -15.07 33.92 3.08
CA GLU A 247 -14.80 34.65 1.84
C GLU A 247 -15.20 36.13 1.98
N VAL A 248 -14.33 37.01 1.55
CA VAL A 248 -14.55 38.46 1.53
C VAL A 248 -14.11 39.05 0.20
N SER A 249 -14.80 40.12 -0.21
CA SER A 249 -14.38 40.92 -1.35
C SER A 249 -13.24 41.86 -0.94
N TRP A 250 -12.22 41.97 -1.80
CA TRP A 250 -11.12 42.89 -1.63
C TRP A 250 -10.80 43.54 -2.97
N GLU A 251 -10.65 44.88 -2.99
CA GLU A 251 -10.58 45.65 -4.24
C GLU A 251 -9.17 45.69 -4.85
N GLU A 252 -8.12 45.31 -4.11
CA GLU A 252 -6.73 45.37 -4.58
C GLU A 252 -6.23 44.05 -5.11
N ASP A 253 -5.62 44.07 -6.29
CA ASP A 253 -4.87 42.93 -6.84
C ASP A 253 -3.59 42.69 -6.03
N ALA A 254 -3.52 41.54 -5.36
CA ALA A 254 -2.36 41.14 -4.58
C ALA A 254 -1.90 39.74 -4.97
N LYS A 255 -0.61 39.49 -4.75
CA LYS A 255 -0.05 38.15 -4.94
C LYS A 255 -0.73 37.15 -3.98
N PRO A 256 -1.13 35.96 -4.45
CA PRO A 256 -1.71 34.92 -3.58
C PRO A 256 -0.85 34.65 -2.34
N GLY A 257 -1.50 34.55 -1.18
CA GLY A 257 -0.87 34.38 0.14
C GLY A 257 -0.48 35.69 0.84
N THR A 258 -0.61 36.86 0.19
CA THR A 258 -0.30 38.16 0.79
C THR A 258 -1.30 38.53 1.88
N VAL A 259 -0.82 38.98 3.04
CA VAL A 259 -1.61 39.60 4.10
C VAL A 259 -2.07 40.97 3.64
N LEU A 260 -3.38 41.14 3.46
CA LEU A 260 -4.03 42.37 2.98
C LEU A 260 -4.42 43.28 4.12
N SER A 261 -4.78 42.74 5.27
CA SER A 261 -5.12 43.45 6.51
C SER A 261 -4.78 42.54 7.69
N VAL A 262 -4.45 43.14 8.83
CA VAL A 262 -4.16 42.42 10.08
C VAL A 262 -5.31 42.47 11.09
N ASP A 263 -6.23 43.46 10.99
CA ASP A 263 -7.43 43.58 11.82
C ASP A 263 -8.61 44.09 10.97
N PRO A 264 -9.52 43.22 10.53
CA PRO A 264 -9.44 41.76 10.61
C PRO A 264 -8.30 41.17 9.74
N LEU A 265 -7.80 40.02 10.12
CA LEU A 265 -6.76 39.32 9.31
C LEU A 265 -7.39 38.86 8.00
N VAL A 266 -6.92 39.44 6.88
CA VAL A 266 -7.38 39.09 5.53
C VAL A 266 -6.18 38.66 4.67
N ILE A 267 -6.31 37.55 3.93
CA ILE A 267 -5.27 36.99 3.10
C ILE A 267 -5.76 36.82 1.67
N ALA A 268 -4.97 37.23 0.68
CA ALA A 268 -5.26 37.12 -0.74
C ALA A 268 -5.20 35.67 -1.23
N CYS A 269 -6.15 35.30 -2.06
CA CYS A 269 -6.15 34.08 -2.88
C CYS A 269 -5.91 34.43 -4.35
N LYS A 270 -5.85 33.40 -5.24
CA LYS A 270 -5.76 33.64 -6.70
C LYS A 270 -6.92 34.50 -7.20
N THR A 271 -8.11 34.25 -6.73
CA THR A 271 -9.31 35.07 -6.93
C THR A 271 -10.06 35.14 -5.63
N GLY A 272 -10.43 36.38 -5.21
CA GLY A 272 -11.03 36.66 -3.93
C GLY A 272 -10.03 36.61 -2.76
N SER A 273 -10.52 36.82 -1.56
CA SER A 273 -9.73 36.89 -0.33
C SER A 273 -10.47 36.16 0.80
N LEU A 274 -9.72 35.79 1.82
CA LEU A 274 -10.24 35.11 2.99
C LEU A 274 -9.96 35.91 4.26
N ARG A 275 -11.01 36.17 5.02
CA ARG A 275 -10.90 36.63 6.40
C ARG A 275 -10.72 35.39 7.30
N VAL A 276 -9.70 35.46 8.14
CA VAL A 276 -9.42 34.42 9.13
C VAL A 276 -10.27 34.68 10.38
N GLU A 277 -11.20 33.79 10.64
CA GLU A 277 -12.06 33.86 11.85
C GLU A 277 -11.34 33.21 13.04
N ALA A 278 -10.66 32.11 12.80
CA ALA A 278 -9.96 31.37 13.84
C ALA A 278 -8.70 30.70 13.29
N GLY A 279 -7.64 30.79 14.04
CA GLY A 279 -6.34 30.16 13.71
C GLY A 279 -5.51 29.84 14.94
N GLN A 280 -4.30 29.35 14.69
CA GLN A 280 -3.40 28.91 15.73
C GLN A 280 -1.97 28.87 15.19
N ARG A 281 -0.99 29.38 15.91
CA ARG A 281 0.42 29.06 15.64
C ARG A 281 0.68 27.61 16.13
N ASP A 282 1.50 26.86 15.40
CA ASP A 282 1.81 25.47 15.76
C ASP A 282 2.36 25.38 17.20
N GLY A 283 1.73 24.50 18.00
CA GLY A 283 2.04 24.33 19.42
C GLY A 283 1.39 25.33 20.38
N ASP A 284 0.58 26.26 19.89
CA ASP A 284 -0.06 27.33 20.67
C ASP A 284 -1.56 27.12 20.89
N VAL A 285 -2.21 28.10 21.51
CA VAL A 285 -3.65 28.12 21.74
C VAL A 285 -4.44 28.63 20.53
N PHE A 286 -5.70 28.26 20.48
CA PHE A 286 -6.66 28.72 19.49
C PHE A 286 -7.03 30.20 19.73
N MET A 287 -7.06 31.03 18.67
CA MET A 287 -7.30 32.47 18.76
C MET A 287 -8.02 33.01 17.52
N GLY A 288 -8.62 34.19 17.65
CA GLY A 288 -9.20 34.92 16.51
C GLY A 288 -8.14 35.47 15.55
N GLY A 289 -8.55 35.82 14.32
CA GLY A 289 -7.64 36.23 13.27
C GLY A 289 -6.75 37.43 13.60
N ALA A 290 -7.33 38.50 14.17
CA ALA A 290 -6.53 39.70 14.58
C ALA A 290 -5.52 39.36 15.69
N GLN A 291 -5.89 38.53 16.66
CA GLN A 291 -4.99 38.08 17.70
C GLN A 291 -3.86 37.20 17.15
N LEU A 292 -4.18 36.31 16.20
CA LEU A 292 -3.20 35.49 15.48
C LEU A 292 -2.22 36.37 14.71
N ALA A 293 -2.71 37.42 14.04
CA ALA A 293 -1.85 38.37 13.34
C ALA A 293 -0.87 39.06 14.30
N ALA A 294 -1.35 39.50 15.47
CA ALA A 294 -0.50 40.12 16.49
C ALA A 294 0.53 39.13 17.07
N ASP A 295 0.10 37.88 17.41
CA ASP A 295 0.98 36.83 17.96
C ASP A 295 2.10 36.43 16.97
N MET A 296 1.76 36.34 15.69
CA MET A 296 2.72 36.03 14.65
C MET A 296 3.53 37.24 14.18
N GLY A 297 3.24 38.47 14.65
CA GLY A 297 3.86 39.71 14.20
C GLY A 297 3.65 39.96 12.70
N LEU A 298 2.43 39.67 12.19
CA LEU A 298 2.10 39.91 10.80
C LEU A 298 1.93 41.39 10.53
N VAL A 299 2.36 41.81 9.34
CA VAL A 299 2.04 43.14 8.79
C VAL A 299 1.55 42.98 7.35
N GLU A 300 0.86 43.97 6.86
CA GLU A 300 0.37 44.03 5.47
C GLU A 300 1.54 43.89 4.50
N GLY A 301 1.32 43.14 3.42
CA GLY A 301 2.33 42.80 2.42
C GLY A 301 3.19 41.55 2.74
N MET A 302 3.14 41.02 3.97
CA MET A 302 3.79 39.71 4.25
C MET A 302 3.05 38.57 3.51
N GLY A 303 3.78 37.46 3.22
CA GLY A 303 3.25 36.38 2.40
C GLY A 303 3.28 35.02 3.07
N PHE A 304 2.11 34.39 3.19
CA PHE A 304 1.99 32.96 3.49
C PHE A 304 2.36 32.09 2.28
N GLY A 305 2.83 30.87 2.52
CA GLY A 305 3.14 29.91 1.47
C GLY A 305 3.74 28.63 2.01
N LYS A 306 4.49 27.92 1.17
CA LYS A 306 5.25 26.75 1.59
C LYS A 306 6.40 27.16 2.51
N ARG A 307 6.78 26.27 3.41
CA ARG A 307 7.92 26.46 4.31
C ARG A 307 9.17 26.86 3.54
N ALA A 308 9.91 27.87 4.00
CA ALA A 308 11.05 28.40 3.27
C ALA A 308 12.17 27.34 3.10
N SER A 309 12.43 26.56 4.15
CA SER A 309 13.37 25.43 4.12
C SER A 309 12.96 24.33 3.13
N ASP A 310 11.66 24.05 3.00
CA ASP A 310 11.16 23.03 2.09
C ASP A 310 11.20 23.48 0.63
N ARG A 311 11.06 24.78 0.36
CA ARG A 311 11.27 25.34 -1.00
C ARG A 311 12.70 25.14 -1.50
N ILE A 312 13.69 25.37 -0.65
CA ILE A 312 15.10 25.18 -0.97
C ILE A 312 15.40 23.69 -1.12
N ARG A 313 14.83 22.87 -0.26
CA ARG A 313 15.03 21.42 -0.23
C ARG A 313 14.34 20.71 -1.41
N ALA A 314 13.09 21.08 -1.74
CA ALA A 314 12.34 20.53 -2.86
C ALA A 314 12.91 20.93 -4.22
N ALA A 315 13.55 22.09 -4.34
CA ALA A 315 14.22 22.53 -5.58
C ALA A 315 15.47 21.70 -5.90
N GLN A 316 15.98 20.89 -4.95
CA GLN A 316 17.21 20.11 -5.10
C GLN A 316 16.99 18.59 -5.15
N LYS A 317 15.83 18.06 -4.71
CA LYS A 317 15.57 16.61 -4.66
C LYS A 317 14.73 16.14 -5.85
N LYS A 318 15.14 14.99 -6.42
CA LYS A 318 14.32 14.29 -7.40
C LYS A 318 13.25 13.46 -6.68
N ARG A 319 12.03 13.46 -7.22
CA ARG A 319 10.91 12.67 -6.70
C ARG A 319 10.83 11.35 -7.40
N VAL A 320 10.78 10.28 -6.61
CA VAL A 320 10.66 8.89 -7.09
C VAL A 320 9.35 8.31 -6.62
N LEU A 321 8.52 7.85 -7.56
CA LEU A 321 7.32 7.07 -7.26
C LEU A 321 7.66 5.58 -7.29
N ILE A 322 7.41 4.87 -6.19
CA ILE A 322 7.60 3.41 -6.08
C ILE A 322 6.23 2.78 -5.81
N LEU A 323 5.72 2.03 -6.77
CA LEU A 323 4.54 1.18 -6.60
C LEU A 323 5.00 -0.22 -6.18
N GLY A 324 4.52 -0.74 -5.06
CA GLY A 324 5.09 -1.93 -4.41
C GLY A 324 6.24 -1.59 -3.45
N VAL A 325 6.08 -0.49 -2.70
CA VAL A 325 7.14 0.09 -1.86
C VAL A 325 7.44 -0.73 -0.61
N ASP A 326 6.46 -1.48 -0.08
CA ASP A 326 6.64 -2.39 1.07
C ASP A 326 7.25 -3.75 0.66
N GLY A 327 7.25 -4.07 -0.64
CA GLY A 327 7.85 -5.28 -1.18
C GLY A 327 9.37 -5.33 -0.97
N PHE A 328 9.97 -6.51 -1.15
CA PHE A 328 11.38 -6.80 -0.92
C PHE A 328 12.35 -5.77 -1.54
N ILE A 329 12.21 -5.50 -2.84
CA ILE A 329 13.05 -4.49 -3.52
C ILE A 329 12.64 -3.07 -3.12
N GLY A 330 11.34 -2.81 -3.02
CA GLY A 330 10.78 -1.48 -2.75
C GLY A 330 11.24 -0.89 -1.43
N ASN A 331 11.18 -1.68 -0.35
CA ASN A 331 11.59 -1.22 0.97
C ASN A 331 13.09 -0.96 1.08
N ALA A 332 13.93 -1.84 0.53
CA ALA A 332 15.38 -1.70 0.55
C ALA A 332 15.86 -0.53 -0.34
N LEU A 333 15.23 -0.35 -1.51
CA LEU A 333 15.51 0.76 -2.41
C LEU A 333 15.10 2.11 -1.80
N SER A 334 13.93 2.17 -1.15
CA SER A 334 13.47 3.37 -0.47
C SER A 334 14.44 3.82 0.62
N GLU A 335 14.91 2.90 1.45
CA GLU A 335 15.92 3.14 2.48
C GLU A 335 17.19 3.74 1.86
N ARG A 336 17.74 3.10 0.82
CA ARG A 336 18.94 3.56 0.12
C ARG A 336 18.79 4.94 -0.54
N LEU A 337 17.61 5.24 -1.09
CA LEU A 337 17.30 6.55 -1.68
C LEU A 337 17.27 7.65 -0.61
N LEU A 338 16.60 7.40 0.52
CA LEU A 338 16.48 8.32 1.65
C LEU A 338 17.83 8.61 2.30
N GLU A 339 18.66 7.58 2.53
CA GLU A 339 20.02 7.70 3.06
C GLU A 339 20.89 8.64 2.22
N SER A 340 20.69 8.67 0.91
CA SER A 340 21.45 9.55 0.03
C SER A 340 21.14 11.04 0.23
N GLY A 341 20.01 11.36 0.84
CA GLY A 341 19.51 12.74 1.04
C GLY A 341 19.11 13.47 -0.24
N ARG A 342 19.17 12.83 -1.42
CA ARG A 342 18.96 13.44 -2.74
C ARG A 342 17.59 13.19 -3.36
N TYR A 343 16.79 12.31 -2.74
CA TYR A 343 15.50 11.90 -3.26
C TYR A 343 14.38 12.10 -2.24
N GLU A 344 13.19 12.38 -2.75
CA GLU A 344 11.92 12.29 -2.06
C GLU A 344 11.18 11.06 -2.62
N VAL A 345 10.76 10.15 -1.76
CA VAL A 345 10.12 8.89 -2.15
C VAL A 345 8.64 8.95 -1.87
N HIS A 346 7.83 8.72 -2.91
CA HIS A 346 6.39 8.49 -2.80
C HIS A 346 6.11 7.02 -3.04
N GLY A 347 5.43 6.36 -2.13
CA GLY A 347 5.18 4.92 -2.18
C GLY A 347 3.71 4.56 -2.05
N MET A 348 3.29 3.52 -2.76
CA MET A 348 2.01 2.85 -2.55
C MET A 348 2.23 1.36 -2.44
N ASP A 349 1.56 0.72 -1.49
CA ASP A 349 1.50 -0.74 -1.35
C ASP A 349 0.19 -1.13 -0.63
N LEU A 350 -0.14 -2.42 -0.66
CA LEU A 350 -1.27 -3.00 0.08
C LEU A 350 -1.04 -3.00 1.60
N HIS A 351 0.21 -2.98 2.04
CA HIS A 351 0.64 -3.09 3.43
C HIS A 351 1.81 -2.15 3.69
N SER A 352 2.20 -2.03 4.97
CA SER A 352 3.30 -1.17 5.41
C SER A 352 4.26 -1.86 6.40
N LYS A 353 4.26 -3.20 6.42
CA LYS A 353 5.01 -4.00 7.42
C LYS A 353 6.50 -3.67 7.41
N TYR A 354 7.13 -3.72 6.24
CA TYR A 354 8.59 -3.58 6.11
C TYR A 354 9.07 -2.14 6.01
N ILE A 355 8.19 -1.20 5.67
CA ILE A 355 8.50 0.24 5.59
C ILE A 355 8.21 1.01 6.89
N GLN A 356 7.70 0.35 7.95
CA GLN A 356 7.41 1.01 9.24
C GLN A 356 8.60 1.84 9.76
N ARG A 357 9.84 1.35 9.59
CA ARG A 357 11.05 2.07 9.96
C ARG A 357 11.32 3.35 9.17
N LEU A 358 10.67 3.53 8.02
CA LEU A 358 10.78 4.71 7.16
C LEU A 358 9.66 5.73 7.43
N MET A 359 8.61 5.31 8.15
CA MET A 359 7.49 6.18 8.49
C MET A 359 7.96 7.34 9.37
N GLY A 360 7.49 8.54 9.05
CA GLY A 360 7.92 9.75 9.75
C GLY A 360 9.22 10.40 9.21
N ALA A 361 9.95 9.74 8.31
CA ALA A 361 11.04 10.40 7.60
C ALA A 361 10.47 11.53 6.70
N PRO A 362 11.03 12.73 6.73
CA PRO A 362 10.42 13.90 6.06
C PRO A 362 10.36 13.80 4.54
N ASP A 363 11.15 12.92 3.93
CA ASP A 363 11.24 12.71 2.50
C ASP A 363 10.59 11.39 2.07
N PHE A 364 9.85 10.72 2.96
CA PHE A 364 9.12 9.48 2.67
C PHE A 364 7.62 9.69 2.86
N HIS A 365 6.86 9.44 1.79
CA HIS A 365 5.40 9.57 1.75
C HIS A 365 4.80 8.25 1.35
N PHE A 366 3.94 7.69 2.18
CA PHE A 366 3.29 6.40 1.96
C PHE A 366 1.77 6.53 1.95
N ASP A 367 1.14 5.89 0.97
CA ASP A 367 -0.30 5.67 0.90
C ASP A 367 -0.59 4.18 0.73
N GLU A 368 -1.42 3.64 1.60
CA GLU A 368 -1.90 2.26 1.45
C GLU A 368 -2.92 2.19 0.31
N GLY A 369 -2.68 1.31 -0.66
CA GLY A 369 -3.55 1.20 -1.83
C GLY A 369 -3.21 0.06 -2.77
N ASP A 370 -4.17 -0.27 -3.64
CA ASP A 370 -4.03 -1.27 -4.71
C ASP A 370 -3.92 -0.57 -6.07
N ILE A 371 -2.93 -0.93 -6.87
CA ILE A 371 -2.68 -0.29 -8.18
C ILE A 371 -3.82 -0.49 -9.19
N SER A 372 -4.63 -1.54 -9.02
CA SER A 372 -5.78 -1.80 -9.90
C SER A 372 -6.97 -0.87 -9.59
N ILE A 373 -6.96 -0.24 -8.43
CA ILE A 373 -8.08 0.54 -7.87
C ILE A 373 -7.75 2.03 -7.83
N HIS A 374 -6.58 2.39 -7.29
CA HIS A 374 -6.21 3.77 -6.99
C HIS A 374 -5.61 4.51 -8.21
N ARG A 375 -6.27 4.41 -9.36
CA ARG A 375 -5.78 4.91 -10.66
C ARG A 375 -5.52 6.41 -10.67
N GLU A 376 -6.41 7.19 -10.07
CA GLU A 376 -6.31 8.65 -9.98
C GLU A 376 -5.15 9.09 -9.09
N TRP A 377 -4.93 8.40 -7.98
CA TRP A 377 -3.77 8.62 -7.12
C TRP A 377 -2.46 8.35 -7.87
N ILE A 378 -2.41 7.24 -8.61
CA ILE A 378 -1.23 6.86 -9.41
C ILE A 378 -0.96 7.90 -10.49
N GLU A 379 -2.00 8.29 -11.26
CA GLU A 379 -1.86 9.29 -12.31
C GLU A 379 -1.39 10.64 -11.73
N TYR A 380 -1.94 11.06 -10.60
CA TYR A 380 -1.56 12.29 -9.91
C TYR A 380 -0.09 12.26 -9.48
N HIS A 381 0.38 11.16 -8.87
CA HIS A 381 1.77 11.05 -8.43
C HIS A 381 2.74 10.87 -9.58
N ILE A 382 2.37 10.18 -10.65
CA ILE A 382 3.18 10.14 -11.87
C ILE A 382 3.38 11.54 -12.42
N ARG A 383 2.37 12.41 -12.42
CA ARG A 383 2.53 13.82 -12.83
C ARG A 383 3.52 14.58 -11.96
N LYS A 384 3.56 14.32 -10.67
CA LYS A 384 4.41 15.02 -9.69
C LYS A 384 5.84 14.50 -9.64
N CYS A 385 6.04 13.20 -9.85
CA CYS A 385 7.34 12.57 -9.72
C CYS A 385 8.17 12.68 -11.01
N ASP A 386 9.48 12.56 -10.86
CA ASP A 386 10.45 12.61 -11.98
C ASP A 386 10.72 11.20 -12.51
N ILE A 387 10.67 10.20 -11.63
CA ILE A 387 11.01 8.80 -11.90
C ILE A 387 9.90 7.91 -11.34
N VAL A 388 9.50 6.89 -12.11
CA VAL A 388 8.48 5.91 -11.72
C VAL A 388 9.06 4.51 -11.76
N ILE A 389 8.89 3.76 -10.66
CA ILE A 389 9.39 2.39 -10.49
C ILE A 389 8.22 1.48 -10.08
N PRO A 390 7.55 0.81 -11.03
CA PRO A 390 6.40 -0.04 -10.74
C PRO A 390 6.85 -1.46 -10.37
N LEU A 391 7.13 -1.71 -9.08
CA LEU A 391 7.62 -3.00 -8.58
C LEU A 391 6.50 -4.02 -8.31
N VAL A 392 5.23 -3.64 -8.47
CA VAL A 392 4.10 -4.54 -8.22
C VAL A 392 4.07 -5.66 -9.24
N ALA A 393 4.18 -6.89 -8.75
CA ALA A 393 4.12 -8.11 -9.57
C ALA A 393 3.77 -9.33 -8.71
N ILE A 394 3.14 -10.32 -9.33
CA ILE A 394 3.03 -11.66 -8.77
C ILE A 394 4.25 -12.46 -9.26
N ALA A 395 5.25 -12.60 -8.40
CA ALA A 395 6.54 -13.22 -8.76
C ALA A 395 6.74 -14.61 -8.12
N THR A 396 5.66 -15.35 -7.85
CA THR A 396 5.67 -16.65 -7.21
C THR A 396 5.24 -17.74 -8.17
N PRO A 397 6.09 -18.74 -8.49
CA PRO A 397 5.82 -19.73 -9.55
C PRO A 397 4.52 -20.52 -9.40
N ILE A 398 4.09 -20.80 -8.18
CA ILE A 398 2.85 -21.53 -7.92
C ILE A 398 1.62 -20.74 -8.38
N GLU A 399 1.65 -19.41 -8.28
CA GLU A 399 0.57 -18.55 -8.73
C GLU A 399 0.43 -18.52 -10.27
N TYR A 400 1.51 -18.74 -11.00
CA TYR A 400 1.48 -18.78 -12.46
C TYR A 400 0.65 -19.94 -13.00
N THR A 401 0.59 -21.04 -12.27
CA THR A 401 -0.21 -22.22 -12.63
C THR A 401 -1.61 -22.21 -12.01
N ARG A 402 -1.76 -21.66 -10.81
CA ARG A 402 -3.05 -21.61 -10.09
C ARG A 402 -3.95 -20.46 -10.55
N ASN A 403 -3.38 -19.28 -10.74
CA ASN A 403 -4.09 -18.01 -11.01
C ASN A 403 -3.52 -17.25 -12.21
N PRO A 404 -3.35 -17.89 -13.41
CA PRO A 404 -2.67 -17.28 -14.55
C PRO A 404 -3.32 -15.98 -15.04
N LEU A 405 -4.65 -15.86 -14.99
CA LEU A 405 -5.36 -14.65 -15.40
C LEU A 405 -5.04 -13.49 -14.45
N ARG A 406 -4.97 -13.73 -13.14
CA ARG A 406 -4.60 -12.70 -12.17
C ARG A 406 -3.16 -12.22 -12.38
N VAL A 407 -2.25 -13.12 -12.74
CA VAL A 407 -0.87 -12.76 -13.12
C VAL A 407 -0.89 -11.86 -14.35
N PHE A 408 -1.66 -12.20 -15.39
CA PHE A 408 -1.79 -11.37 -16.60
C PHE A 408 -2.37 -9.98 -16.28
N GLU A 409 -3.47 -9.91 -15.54
CA GLU A 409 -4.12 -8.64 -15.18
C GLU A 409 -3.16 -7.70 -14.43
N LEU A 410 -2.48 -8.22 -13.40
CA LEU A 410 -1.62 -7.40 -12.56
C LEU A 410 -0.28 -7.09 -13.24
N ASP A 411 0.41 -8.13 -13.75
CA ASP A 411 1.77 -7.99 -14.25
C ASP A 411 1.83 -7.36 -15.64
N PHE A 412 0.76 -7.44 -16.42
CA PHE A 412 0.70 -6.84 -17.75
C PHE A 412 -0.22 -5.62 -17.79
N GLU A 413 -1.53 -5.78 -17.56
CA GLU A 413 -2.50 -4.70 -17.83
C GLU A 413 -2.32 -3.49 -16.92
N GLU A 414 -2.17 -3.71 -15.59
CA GLU A 414 -2.01 -2.60 -14.65
C GLU A 414 -0.64 -1.92 -14.85
N ASN A 415 0.42 -2.68 -15.05
CA ASN A 415 1.74 -2.11 -15.32
C ASN A 415 1.78 -1.37 -16.68
N LEU A 416 1.08 -1.87 -17.70
CA LEU A 416 0.95 -1.16 -18.98
C LEU A 416 0.25 0.19 -18.82
N ARG A 417 -0.74 0.28 -17.94
CA ARG A 417 -1.42 1.55 -17.61
C ARG A 417 -0.45 2.55 -17.00
N VAL A 418 0.38 2.12 -16.03
CA VAL A 418 1.44 2.96 -15.43
C VAL A 418 2.40 3.47 -16.50
N VAL A 419 2.87 2.59 -17.39
CA VAL A 419 3.75 2.97 -18.50
C VAL A 419 3.09 4.01 -19.41
N ARG A 420 1.81 3.83 -19.74
CA ARG A 420 1.03 4.79 -20.56
C ARG A 420 0.93 6.17 -19.90
N TYR A 421 0.77 6.23 -18.59
CA TYR A 421 0.82 7.49 -17.85
C TYR A 421 2.22 8.11 -17.90
N CYS A 422 3.30 7.32 -17.79
CA CYS A 422 4.66 7.83 -17.96
C CYS A 422 4.88 8.45 -19.35
N VAL A 423 4.37 7.82 -20.40
CA VAL A 423 4.37 8.38 -21.77
C VAL A 423 3.56 9.67 -21.84
N LYS A 424 2.34 9.68 -21.29
CA LYS A 424 1.44 10.85 -21.29
C LYS A 424 2.04 12.09 -20.63
N TYR A 425 2.82 11.90 -19.56
CA TYR A 425 3.36 12.98 -18.73
C TYR A 425 4.88 13.16 -18.87
N ASP A 426 5.51 12.53 -19.87
CA ASP A 426 6.95 12.57 -20.12
C ASP A 426 7.80 12.26 -18.87
N LYS A 427 7.52 11.10 -18.23
CA LYS A 427 8.22 10.65 -17.04
C LYS A 427 9.14 9.49 -17.33
N ARG A 428 10.28 9.46 -16.65
CA ARG A 428 11.23 8.36 -16.77
C ARG A 428 10.69 7.14 -16.02
N VAL A 429 10.66 5.97 -16.69
CA VAL A 429 10.28 4.70 -16.08
C VAL A 429 11.50 3.79 -15.92
N ILE A 430 11.67 3.22 -14.70
CA ILE A 430 12.64 2.16 -14.44
C ILE A 430 11.82 0.90 -14.18
N PHE A 431 11.74 0.04 -15.20
CA PHE A 431 10.80 -1.07 -15.21
C PHE A 431 11.45 -2.38 -14.77
N PRO A 432 10.86 -3.09 -13.75
CA PRO A 432 11.31 -4.40 -13.34
C PRO A 432 10.88 -5.46 -14.37
N SER A 433 11.79 -5.81 -15.26
CA SER A 433 11.71 -7.03 -16.05
C SER A 433 12.10 -8.22 -15.15
N THR A 434 12.57 -9.30 -15.68
CA THR A 434 12.98 -10.48 -14.92
C THR A 434 14.00 -11.31 -15.70
N SER A 435 14.84 -12.07 -15.00
CA SER A 435 15.68 -13.10 -15.64
C SER A 435 14.86 -14.23 -16.29
N GLU A 436 13.58 -14.35 -15.95
CA GLU A 436 12.70 -15.38 -16.52
C GLU A 436 12.30 -15.10 -17.99
N VAL A 437 12.50 -13.87 -18.47
CA VAL A 437 12.27 -13.57 -19.90
C VAL A 437 13.19 -14.34 -20.85
N TYR A 438 14.36 -14.78 -20.38
CA TYR A 438 15.25 -15.62 -21.19
C TYR A 438 14.67 -17.02 -21.41
N GLY A 439 13.87 -17.51 -20.44
CA GLY A 439 13.18 -18.78 -20.56
C GLY A 439 14.15 -19.96 -20.76
N MET A 440 13.91 -20.75 -21.79
CA MET A 440 14.71 -21.93 -22.15
C MET A 440 15.86 -21.57 -23.10
N CYS A 441 16.47 -20.38 -22.92
CA CYS A 441 17.68 -20.01 -23.63
C CYS A 441 18.83 -20.96 -23.25
N ASP A 442 19.61 -21.38 -24.25
CA ASP A 442 20.72 -22.32 -24.12
C ASP A 442 22.09 -21.63 -24.05
N ASP A 443 22.14 -20.29 -24.06
CA ASP A 443 23.38 -19.53 -23.88
C ASP A 443 23.98 -19.79 -22.48
N THR A 444 25.31 -19.89 -22.40
CA THR A 444 26.01 -20.08 -21.11
C THR A 444 25.75 -18.94 -20.14
N ASP A 445 25.85 -17.69 -20.63
CA ASP A 445 25.58 -16.47 -19.88
C ASP A 445 24.48 -15.68 -20.61
N PHE A 446 23.43 -15.27 -19.92
CA PHE A 446 22.30 -14.54 -20.51
C PHE A 446 22.66 -13.08 -20.73
N ASP A 447 22.76 -12.70 -22.00
CA ASP A 447 23.14 -11.37 -22.44
C ASP A 447 21.91 -10.55 -22.83
N GLU A 448 21.84 -9.28 -22.39
CA GLU A 448 20.70 -8.40 -22.61
C GLU A 448 20.43 -8.09 -24.07
N ASP A 449 21.50 -8.00 -24.87
CA ASP A 449 21.44 -7.53 -26.24
C ASP A 449 21.38 -8.67 -27.28
N HIS A 450 21.83 -9.89 -26.92
CA HIS A 450 22.03 -10.97 -27.88
C HIS A 450 21.28 -12.27 -27.57
N SER A 451 21.04 -12.59 -26.29
CA SER A 451 20.38 -13.84 -25.91
C SER A 451 18.94 -13.92 -26.41
N LYS A 452 18.57 -15.10 -26.88
CA LYS A 452 17.20 -15.37 -27.32
C LYS A 452 16.25 -15.47 -26.13
N LEU A 453 15.00 -15.03 -26.34
CA LEU A 453 13.92 -15.12 -25.33
C LEU A 453 12.99 -16.26 -25.74
N ILE A 454 13.22 -17.49 -25.22
CA ILE A 454 12.54 -18.71 -25.64
C ILE A 454 11.59 -19.18 -24.55
N LEU A 455 10.30 -19.27 -24.84
CA LEU A 455 9.28 -19.76 -23.91
C LEU A 455 8.73 -21.12 -24.34
N GLY A 456 8.19 -21.87 -23.39
CA GLY A 456 7.62 -23.18 -23.63
C GLY A 456 6.20 -23.16 -24.24
N PRO A 457 5.62 -24.35 -24.46
CA PRO A 457 4.28 -24.50 -25.05
C PRO A 457 3.19 -23.79 -24.23
N ILE A 458 2.14 -23.33 -24.90
CA ILE A 458 1.02 -22.57 -24.29
C ILE A 458 0.38 -23.32 -23.10
N ARG A 459 0.27 -24.63 -23.17
CA ARG A 459 -0.28 -25.45 -22.06
C ARG A 459 0.55 -25.38 -20.77
N MET A 460 1.82 -24.96 -20.85
CA MET A 460 2.69 -24.74 -19.70
C MET A 460 2.45 -23.31 -19.14
N GLN A 461 1.43 -23.17 -18.32
CA GLN A 461 0.97 -21.87 -17.79
C GLN A 461 2.02 -21.17 -16.92
N ARG A 462 3.02 -21.87 -16.44
CA ARG A 462 4.19 -21.28 -15.78
C ARG A 462 4.81 -20.13 -16.57
N TRP A 463 4.69 -20.15 -17.91
CA TRP A 463 5.29 -19.12 -18.76
C TRP A 463 4.46 -17.82 -18.86
N ILE A 464 3.26 -17.76 -18.28
CA ILE A 464 2.40 -16.56 -18.35
C ILE A 464 3.13 -15.32 -17.83
N TYR A 465 3.81 -15.43 -16.68
CA TYR A 465 4.59 -14.34 -16.10
C TYR A 465 5.70 -13.84 -17.04
N SER A 466 6.50 -14.78 -17.58
CA SER A 466 7.56 -14.45 -18.53
C SER A 466 7.02 -13.84 -19.81
N CYS A 467 5.85 -14.30 -20.30
CA CYS A 467 5.16 -13.71 -21.45
C CYS A 467 4.75 -12.26 -21.16
N CYS A 468 4.13 -11.99 -20.01
CA CYS A 468 3.73 -10.65 -19.58
C CYS A 468 4.92 -9.70 -19.55
N LYS A 469 6.02 -10.12 -18.94
CA LYS A 469 7.25 -9.31 -18.83
C LYS A 469 7.93 -9.11 -20.18
N GLN A 470 8.04 -10.15 -21.04
CA GLN A 470 8.57 -10.00 -22.40
C GLN A 470 7.75 -9.03 -23.24
N LEU A 471 6.42 -9.11 -23.16
CA LEU A 471 5.55 -8.23 -23.93
C LEU A 471 5.68 -6.79 -23.45
N LEU A 472 5.74 -6.55 -22.13
CA LEU A 472 5.96 -5.21 -21.58
C LEU A 472 7.34 -4.66 -21.93
N ASP A 473 8.40 -5.44 -21.88
CA ASP A 473 9.74 -5.05 -22.34
C ASP A 473 9.68 -4.49 -23.77
N ARG A 474 9.00 -5.21 -24.68
CA ARG A 474 8.83 -4.80 -26.08
C ARG A 474 7.97 -3.56 -26.25
N VAL A 475 6.88 -3.43 -25.50
CA VAL A 475 5.99 -2.26 -25.55
C VAL A 475 6.70 -1.01 -25.01
N ILE A 476 7.44 -1.13 -23.90
CA ILE A 476 8.24 -0.02 -23.34
C ILE A 476 9.32 0.40 -24.33
N TRP A 477 10.02 -0.56 -24.93
CA TRP A 477 10.99 -0.29 -25.97
C TRP A 477 10.39 0.46 -27.16
N ALA A 478 9.22 0.01 -27.65
CA ALA A 478 8.51 0.67 -28.74
C ALA A 478 8.08 2.11 -28.38
N TYR A 479 7.61 2.34 -27.14
CA TYR A 479 7.32 3.70 -26.67
C TYR A 479 8.59 4.57 -26.61
N GLY A 480 9.74 4.00 -26.22
CA GLY A 480 11.02 4.69 -26.29
C GLY A 480 11.34 5.15 -27.70
N GLN A 481 11.24 4.25 -28.69
CA GLN A 481 11.56 4.53 -30.08
C GLN A 481 10.57 5.50 -30.76
N GLN A 482 9.27 5.35 -30.48
CA GLN A 482 8.22 6.08 -31.21
C GLN A 482 7.71 7.33 -30.50
N LYS A 483 7.82 7.39 -29.17
CA LYS A 483 7.26 8.46 -28.33
C LYS A 483 8.31 9.15 -27.46
N GLY A 484 9.57 8.74 -27.53
CA GLY A 484 10.65 9.33 -26.75
C GLY A 484 10.62 9.01 -25.24
N LEU A 485 9.89 7.96 -24.84
CA LEU A 485 9.85 7.54 -23.43
C LEU A 485 11.28 7.26 -22.95
N LYS A 486 11.69 7.93 -21.87
CA LYS A 486 12.94 7.61 -21.16
C LYS A 486 12.69 6.41 -20.26
N PHE A 487 13.42 5.33 -20.50
CA PHE A 487 13.24 4.11 -19.73
C PHE A 487 14.55 3.38 -19.49
N THR A 488 14.55 2.55 -18.44
CA THR A 488 15.56 1.49 -18.22
C THR A 488 14.80 0.22 -17.84
N LEU A 489 15.09 -0.90 -18.52
CA LEU A 489 14.60 -2.22 -18.11
C LEU A 489 15.70 -2.86 -17.26
N PHE A 490 15.38 -3.28 -16.04
CA PHE A 490 16.33 -4.06 -15.23
C PHE A 490 15.84 -5.48 -15.02
N ARG A 491 16.74 -6.45 -15.07
CA ARG A 491 16.45 -7.87 -14.92
C ARG A 491 17.15 -8.43 -13.68
N PRO A 492 16.46 -8.57 -12.55
CA PRO A 492 17.02 -9.16 -11.33
C PRO A 492 17.24 -10.67 -11.50
N PHE A 493 18.35 -11.18 -10.95
CA PHE A 493 18.70 -12.59 -10.92
C PHE A 493 18.72 -13.09 -9.48
N ASN A 494 17.63 -13.72 -9.05
CA ASN A 494 17.43 -14.38 -7.76
C ASN A 494 18.04 -13.61 -6.56
N TRP A 495 17.57 -12.40 -6.34
CA TRP A 495 18.01 -11.60 -5.20
C TRP A 495 17.54 -12.23 -3.89
N ILE A 496 18.44 -12.31 -2.91
CA ILE A 496 18.20 -12.84 -1.56
C ILE A 496 18.64 -11.82 -0.51
N GLY A 497 18.11 -11.95 0.69
CA GLY A 497 18.42 -11.04 1.80
C GLY A 497 17.27 -10.93 2.79
N PRO A 498 17.42 -10.12 3.84
CA PRO A 498 16.37 -9.81 4.81
C PRO A 498 15.09 -9.30 4.15
N ARG A 499 13.93 -9.69 4.69
CA ARG A 499 12.60 -9.25 4.23
C ARG A 499 12.22 -9.71 2.81
N LEU A 500 12.86 -10.79 2.31
CA LEU A 500 12.59 -11.32 0.98
C LEU A 500 11.13 -11.73 0.78
N ASP A 501 10.58 -12.44 1.74
CA ASP A 501 9.18 -12.87 1.85
C ASP A 501 8.82 -12.87 3.34
N SER A 502 7.80 -13.62 3.75
CA SER A 502 7.54 -13.93 5.17
C SER A 502 7.49 -15.45 5.37
N LEU A 503 7.83 -15.92 6.56
CA LEU A 503 7.67 -17.34 6.91
C LEU A 503 6.20 -17.78 6.83
N MET A 504 5.25 -16.88 7.08
CA MET A 504 3.83 -17.15 6.90
C MET A 504 3.44 -17.34 5.43
N SER A 505 4.03 -16.57 4.51
CA SER A 505 3.82 -16.81 3.07
C SER A 505 4.41 -18.14 2.62
N ALA A 506 5.53 -18.57 3.23
CA ALA A 506 6.10 -19.89 2.99
C ALA A 506 5.19 -21.03 3.47
N ARG A 507 4.52 -20.90 4.63
CA ARG A 507 3.55 -21.89 5.13
C ARG A 507 2.39 -22.15 4.16
N ILE A 508 1.93 -21.13 3.45
CA ILE A 508 0.87 -21.27 2.44
C ILE A 508 1.41 -21.60 1.04
N GLY A 509 2.71 -21.84 0.92
CA GLY A 509 3.37 -22.19 -0.34
C GLY A 509 3.52 -21.01 -1.32
N SER A 510 3.42 -19.76 -0.84
CA SER A 510 3.51 -18.55 -1.65
C SER A 510 4.80 -17.78 -1.35
N SER A 511 5.95 -18.46 -1.37
CA SER A 511 7.27 -17.86 -1.15
C SER A 511 8.29 -18.31 -2.19
N ARG A 512 9.44 -17.65 -2.17
CA ARG A 512 10.59 -18.06 -2.97
C ARG A 512 11.33 -19.24 -2.31
N ALA A 513 12.13 -19.96 -3.11
CA ALA A 513 12.75 -21.20 -2.67
C ALA A 513 13.54 -21.07 -1.35
N ILE A 514 14.39 -20.06 -1.20
CA ILE A 514 15.20 -19.89 0.01
C ILE A 514 14.35 -19.71 1.27
N THR A 515 13.28 -18.93 1.20
CA THR A 515 12.36 -18.72 2.34
C THR A 515 11.63 -20.01 2.71
N GLN A 516 11.25 -20.82 1.69
CA GLN A 516 10.65 -22.13 1.94
C GLN A 516 11.64 -23.09 2.61
N LEU A 517 12.90 -23.10 2.16
CA LEU A 517 13.94 -23.92 2.77
C LEU A 517 14.19 -23.52 4.24
N ILE A 518 14.20 -22.21 4.53
CA ILE A 518 14.36 -21.68 5.89
C ILE A 518 13.15 -22.05 6.76
N LEU A 519 11.92 -21.96 6.24
CA LEU A 519 10.74 -22.41 6.99
C LEU A 519 10.85 -23.86 7.42
N ASN A 520 11.33 -24.75 6.53
CA ASN A 520 11.51 -26.15 6.88
C ASN A 520 12.52 -26.35 8.02
N LEU A 521 13.57 -25.51 8.11
CA LEU A 521 14.52 -25.52 9.22
C LEU A 521 13.86 -25.01 10.51
N VAL A 522 13.08 -23.95 10.44
CA VAL A 522 12.37 -23.37 11.60
C VAL A 522 11.33 -24.34 12.16
N GLU A 523 10.62 -25.07 11.33
CA GLU A 523 9.57 -26.01 11.75
C GLU A 523 10.09 -27.45 11.98
N GLY A 524 11.38 -27.73 11.71
CA GLY A 524 11.94 -29.08 11.81
C GLY A 524 11.31 -30.06 10.82
N THR A 525 10.80 -29.58 9.70
CA THR A 525 10.21 -30.41 8.64
C THR A 525 11.24 -30.75 7.55
N PRO A 526 11.05 -31.84 6.76
CA PRO A 526 11.99 -32.17 5.70
C PRO A 526 12.03 -31.12 4.60
N ILE A 527 13.21 -30.71 4.17
CA ILE A 527 13.39 -29.87 2.99
C ILE A 527 13.06 -30.69 1.74
N GLN A 528 12.13 -30.19 0.92
CA GLN A 528 11.72 -30.84 -0.32
C GLN A 528 12.58 -30.33 -1.49
N LEU A 529 13.30 -31.23 -2.14
CA LEU A 529 14.12 -30.97 -3.34
C LEU A 529 13.35 -31.39 -4.57
N VAL A 530 12.83 -30.42 -5.32
CA VAL A 530 12.10 -30.68 -6.56
C VAL A 530 13.06 -31.13 -7.64
N ASP A 531 12.77 -32.29 -8.29
CA ASP A 531 13.59 -32.92 -9.31
C ASP A 531 15.07 -32.99 -8.91
N SER A 532 15.32 -33.50 -7.69
CA SER A 532 16.62 -33.62 -7.03
C SER A 532 17.34 -32.29 -6.76
N GLY A 533 16.75 -31.13 -7.06
CA GLY A 533 17.32 -29.79 -6.80
C GLY A 533 18.56 -29.45 -7.63
N ASN A 534 18.69 -30.03 -8.83
CA ASN A 534 19.87 -29.85 -9.70
C ASN A 534 19.86 -28.51 -10.47
N GLN A 535 18.73 -27.84 -10.54
CA GLN A 535 18.58 -26.56 -11.24
C GLN A 535 19.53 -25.51 -10.65
N LYS A 536 20.33 -24.88 -11.50
CA LYS A 536 21.31 -23.87 -11.09
C LYS A 536 20.75 -22.46 -11.17
N ARG A 537 21.11 -21.65 -10.19
CA ARG A 537 20.73 -20.22 -10.11
C ARG A 537 21.92 -19.41 -9.63
N CYS A 538 22.02 -18.18 -10.11
CA CYS A 538 22.94 -17.19 -9.56
C CYS A 538 22.21 -16.34 -8.55
N PHE A 539 22.65 -16.35 -7.31
CA PHE A 539 22.06 -15.60 -6.21
C PHE A 539 22.79 -14.29 -5.99
N THR A 540 22.03 -13.24 -5.75
CA THR A 540 22.56 -11.88 -5.61
C THR A 540 22.09 -11.29 -4.28
N ASP A 541 23.00 -10.69 -3.55
CA ASP A 541 22.66 -9.95 -2.35
C ASP A 541 21.76 -8.75 -2.68
N VAL A 542 20.70 -8.55 -1.88
CA VAL A 542 19.76 -7.46 -2.10
C VAL A 542 20.42 -6.09 -2.04
N SER A 543 21.42 -5.90 -1.15
CA SER A 543 22.12 -4.64 -1.01
C SER A 543 22.92 -4.27 -2.26
N GLU A 544 23.57 -5.26 -2.90
CA GLU A 544 24.26 -5.06 -4.17
C GLU A 544 23.30 -4.76 -5.32
N GLY A 545 22.19 -5.51 -5.37
CA GLY A 545 21.14 -5.25 -6.36
C GLY A 545 20.55 -3.84 -6.24
N VAL A 546 20.26 -3.41 -5.02
CA VAL A 546 19.75 -2.07 -4.71
C VAL A 546 20.77 -0.99 -5.04
N GLU A 547 22.08 -1.20 -4.78
CA GLU A 547 23.12 -0.25 -5.18
C GLU A 547 23.21 -0.10 -6.71
N CYS A 548 23.04 -1.20 -7.46
CA CYS A 548 22.92 -1.11 -8.93
C CYS A 548 21.71 -0.30 -9.38
N LEU A 549 20.53 -0.56 -8.79
CA LEU A 549 19.32 0.23 -9.05
C LEU A 549 19.50 1.70 -8.68
N TYR A 550 20.15 2.00 -7.58
CA TYR A 550 20.48 3.36 -7.19
C TYR A 550 21.31 4.08 -8.26
N ARG A 551 22.32 3.42 -8.84
CA ARG A 551 23.12 3.98 -9.96
C ARG A 551 22.31 4.15 -11.23
N ILE A 552 21.36 3.25 -11.50
CA ILE A 552 20.37 3.40 -12.61
C ILE A 552 19.50 4.64 -12.37
N ILE A 553 19.06 4.88 -11.13
CA ILE A 553 18.23 6.04 -10.77
C ILE A 553 19.03 7.34 -10.91
N GLU A 554 20.27 7.36 -10.44
CA GLU A 554 21.17 8.51 -10.63
C GLU A 554 21.35 8.86 -12.11
N ASN A 555 21.53 7.84 -12.96
CA ASN A 555 21.65 7.96 -14.41
C ASN A 555 22.64 9.03 -14.85
N LYS A 556 23.84 9.01 -14.31
CA LYS A 556 24.91 9.98 -14.63
C LYS A 556 25.18 9.97 -16.13
N GLY A 557 25.06 11.12 -16.77
CA GLY A 557 25.26 11.26 -18.22
C GLY A 557 24.17 10.59 -19.08
N ASN A 558 23.01 10.25 -18.52
CA ASN A 558 21.88 9.60 -19.19
C ASN A 558 22.22 8.25 -19.86
N VAL A 559 23.26 7.54 -19.35
CA VAL A 559 23.79 6.32 -19.97
C VAL A 559 22.83 5.12 -19.88
N CYS A 560 21.87 5.17 -18.97
CA CYS A 560 20.88 4.12 -18.74
C CYS A 560 19.59 4.29 -19.56
N ASP A 561 19.38 5.43 -20.22
CA ASP A 561 18.17 5.67 -20.99
C ASP A 561 18.15 4.77 -22.24
N GLY A 562 17.03 4.07 -22.45
CA GLY A 562 16.86 3.09 -23.53
C GLY A 562 17.74 1.85 -23.38
N ARG A 563 18.07 1.42 -22.15
CA ARG A 563 18.95 0.28 -21.90
C ARG A 563 18.24 -0.84 -21.13
N ILE A 564 18.76 -2.05 -21.35
CA ILE A 564 18.43 -3.26 -20.58
C ILE A 564 19.65 -3.60 -19.75
N ILE A 565 19.46 -3.87 -18.46
CA ILE A 565 20.55 -4.14 -17.52
C ILE A 565 20.23 -5.37 -16.67
N ASN A 566 21.00 -6.42 -16.84
CA ASN A 566 20.98 -7.57 -15.93
C ASN A 566 21.64 -7.18 -14.60
N ILE A 567 20.97 -7.52 -13.50
CA ILE A 567 21.50 -7.28 -12.14
C ILE A 567 21.58 -8.62 -11.42
N GLY A 568 22.78 -9.17 -11.36
CA GLY A 568 23.03 -10.49 -10.79
C GLY A 568 24.49 -10.72 -10.48
N ASN A 569 24.78 -11.71 -9.65
CA ASN A 569 26.14 -12.14 -9.34
C ASN A 569 26.46 -13.45 -10.08
N PRO A 570 27.20 -13.41 -11.20
CA PRO A 570 27.52 -14.63 -11.96
C PRO A 570 28.42 -15.59 -11.21
N ASP A 571 29.14 -15.16 -10.17
CA ASP A 571 30.08 -15.98 -9.40
C ASP A 571 29.37 -16.77 -8.28
N ASN A 572 28.15 -16.33 -7.88
CA ASN A 572 27.31 -16.99 -6.88
C ASN A 572 26.36 -18.04 -7.51
N GLU A 573 26.87 -18.87 -8.45
CA GLU A 573 26.07 -19.94 -9.03
C GLU A 573 26.01 -21.13 -8.08
N ALA A 574 24.80 -21.55 -7.71
CA ALA A 574 24.57 -22.77 -6.93
C ALA A 574 23.31 -23.51 -7.43
N SER A 575 23.30 -24.85 -7.25
CA SER A 575 22.09 -25.64 -7.41
C SER A 575 21.16 -25.41 -6.21
N ILE A 576 19.86 -25.67 -6.36
CA ILE A 576 18.92 -25.61 -5.23
C ILE A 576 19.33 -26.60 -4.12
N ARG A 577 19.85 -27.76 -4.48
CA ARG A 577 20.44 -28.71 -3.52
C ARG A 577 21.62 -28.09 -2.78
N GLY A 578 22.57 -27.48 -3.50
CA GLY A 578 23.74 -26.84 -2.90
C GLY A 578 23.36 -25.69 -1.97
N LEU A 579 22.33 -24.89 -2.34
CA LEU A 579 21.77 -23.85 -1.48
C LEU A 579 21.16 -24.45 -0.20
N ALA A 580 20.40 -25.54 -0.31
CA ALA A 580 19.80 -26.21 0.84
C ALA A 580 20.90 -26.79 1.79
N GLU A 581 21.92 -27.42 1.23
CA GLU A 581 23.05 -27.94 2.00
C GLU A 581 23.82 -26.81 2.72
N LEU A 582 24.04 -25.69 2.05
CA LEU A 582 24.66 -24.50 2.64
C LEU A 582 23.81 -23.93 3.79
N LEU A 583 22.49 -23.80 3.58
CA LEU A 583 21.55 -23.34 4.62
C LEU A 583 21.58 -24.27 5.85
N VAL A 584 21.56 -25.58 5.64
CA VAL A 584 21.65 -26.57 6.73
C VAL A 584 22.98 -26.45 7.48
N ALA A 585 24.10 -26.29 6.77
CA ALA A 585 25.41 -26.09 7.39
C ALA A 585 25.46 -24.80 8.23
N LYS A 586 24.96 -23.68 7.70
CA LYS A 586 24.87 -22.40 8.43
C LYS A 586 23.90 -22.46 9.61
N PHE A 587 22.75 -23.11 9.46
CA PHE A 587 21.78 -23.31 10.54
C PHE A 587 22.40 -24.12 11.68
N ASN A 588 23.12 -25.20 11.37
CA ASN A 588 23.78 -26.04 12.40
C ASN A 588 24.90 -25.32 13.18
N GLN A 589 25.46 -24.26 12.62
CA GLN A 589 26.47 -23.41 13.27
C GLN A 589 25.88 -22.17 13.92
N HIS A 590 24.58 -21.89 13.70
CA HIS A 590 23.97 -20.66 14.14
C HIS A 590 23.73 -20.62 15.66
N PRO A 591 24.02 -19.50 16.36
CA PRO A 591 23.81 -19.39 17.81
C PRO A 591 22.39 -19.65 18.29
N LEU A 592 21.39 -19.39 17.44
CA LEU A 592 19.97 -19.57 17.76
C LEU A 592 19.46 -21.00 17.46
N LYS A 593 20.29 -21.89 16.92
CA LYS A 593 19.88 -23.23 16.46
C LYS A 593 19.11 -24.02 17.53
N GLU A 594 19.61 -23.99 18.78
CA GLU A 594 19.02 -24.76 19.89
C GLU A 594 17.59 -24.33 20.27
N LYS A 595 17.14 -23.20 19.74
CA LYS A 595 15.77 -22.71 19.91
C LYS A 595 14.78 -23.34 18.93
N PHE A 596 15.25 -24.06 17.92
CA PHE A 596 14.44 -24.65 16.85
C PHE A 596 14.49 -26.16 16.87
N PRO A 597 13.45 -26.85 16.34
CA PRO A 597 13.43 -28.28 16.21
C PRO A 597 14.64 -28.82 15.40
N PRO A 598 15.05 -30.06 15.62
CA PRO A 598 16.12 -30.65 14.84
C PRO A 598 15.71 -30.80 13.38
N PHE A 599 16.66 -30.57 12.47
CA PHE A 599 16.44 -30.70 11.03
C PHE A 599 16.04 -32.14 10.63
N ALA A 600 14.94 -32.30 9.92
CA ALA A 600 14.36 -33.61 9.57
C ALA A 600 14.92 -34.25 8.28
N GLY A 601 15.93 -33.65 7.64
CA GLY A 601 16.59 -34.19 6.44
C GLY A 601 16.07 -33.63 5.11
N LEU A 602 16.67 -34.13 4.02
CA LEU A 602 16.30 -33.78 2.64
C LEU A 602 15.38 -34.86 2.06
N ARG A 603 14.35 -34.45 1.30
CA ARG A 603 13.44 -35.36 0.60
C ARG A 603 13.27 -34.93 -0.85
N GLU A 604 13.42 -35.86 -1.78
CA GLU A 604 13.20 -35.63 -3.20
C GLU A 604 11.71 -35.72 -3.54
N VAL A 605 11.22 -34.79 -4.39
CA VAL A 605 9.86 -34.75 -4.87
C VAL A 605 9.83 -34.42 -6.37
N GLU A 606 8.87 -34.95 -7.08
CA GLU A 606 8.69 -34.64 -8.50
C GLU A 606 8.05 -33.24 -8.66
N SER A 607 8.47 -32.49 -9.67
CA SER A 607 7.94 -31.13 -9.97
C SER A 607 6.43 -31.14 -10.20
N ARG A 608 5.90 -32.15 -10.86
CA ARG A 608 4.45 -32.32 -11.09
C ARG A 608 3.67 -32.48 -9.77
N ALA A 609 4.21 -33.19 -8.81
CA ALA A 609 3.58 -33.38 -7.50
C ALA A 609 3.63 -32.11 -6.64
N TYR A 610 4.69 -31.29 -6.80
CA TYR A 610 4.91 -30.08 -6.00
C TYR A 610 4.18 -28.85 -6.57
N TYR A 611 4.33 -28.57 -7.88
CA TYR A 611 3.78 -27.38 -8.54
C TYR A 611 2.49 -27.63 -9.32
N GLY A 612 2.11 -28.90 -9.52
CA GLY A 612 0.98 -29.27 -10.35
C GLY A 612 1.32 -29.41 -11.84
N GLU A 613 0.28 -29.70 -12.64
CA GLU A 613 0.42 -29.76 -14.11
C GLU A 613 0.67 -28.37 -14.69
N GLY A 614 1.44 -28.28 -15.78
CA GLY A 614 1.75 -27.00 -16.45
C GLY A 614 2.98 -26.30 -15.94
N TYR A 615 3.70 -26.87 -14.98
CA TYR A 615 5.02 -26.36 -14.55
C TYR A 615 6.14 -26.92 -15.45
N GLN A 616 7.08 -26.06 -15.78
CA GLN A 616 8.31 -26.40 -16.51
C GLN A 616 9.43 -25.49 -15.99
N ASP A 617 10.56 -26.01 -15.56
CA ASP A 617 11.68 -25.22 -15.06
C ASP A 617 12.79 -25.03 -16.10
N MET A 618 13.67 -24.09 -15.80
CA MET A 618 14.90 -23.82 -16.54
C MET A 618 16.07 -24.48 -15.85
N GLU A 619 16.98 -25.11 -16.60
CA GLU A 619 18.15 -25.82 -16.05
C GLU A 619 19.13 -24.87 -15.39
N HIS A 620 19.42 -23.72 -16.01
CA HIS A 620 20.34 -22.72 -15.47
C HIS A 620 19.85 -21.30 -15.74
N ARG A 621 20.33 -20.34 -14.94
CA ARG A 621 20.13 -18.90 -15.12
C ARG A 621 21.36 -18.15 -14.64
N LYS A 622 22.26 -17.84 -15.56
CA LYS A 622 23.49 -17.11 -15.25
C LYS A 622 23.49 -15.77 -16.01
N PRO A 623 23.66 -14.62 -15.32
CA PRO A 623 23.67 -13.31 -15.98
C PRO A 623 25.03 -13.01 -16.61
N SER A 624 25.01 -12.46 -17.82
CA SER A 624 26.05 -11.53 -18.24
C SER A 624 25.79 -10.18 -17.56
N ILE A 625 26.79 -9.61 -16.89
CA ILE A 625 26.70 -8.28 -16.25
C ILE A 625 27.50 -7.22 -17.00
N ARG A 626 27.77 -7.45 -18.28
CA ARG A 626 28.58 -6.58 -19.12
C ARG A 626 28.03 -5.14 -19.20
N ASN A 627 26.70 -4.99 -19.32
CA ASN A 627 26.07 -3.68 -19.35
C ASN A 627 26.16 -2.96 -18.01
N ALA A 628 25.94 -3.64 -16.89
CA ALA A 628 26.10 -3.06 -15.56
C ALA A 628 27.55 -2.60 -15.30
N LYS A 629 28.55 -3.40 -15.64
CA LYS A 629 29.96 -3.03 -15.54
C LYS A 629 30.27 -1.80 -16.40
N ARG A 630 29.91 -1.84 -17.69
CA ARG A 630 30.27 -0.81 -18.66
C ARG A 630 29.56 0.52 -18.41
N LEU A 631 28.25 0.50 -18.09
CA LEU A 631 27.42 1.71 -17.98
C LEU A 631 27.46 2.32 -16.58
N LEU A 632 27.56 1.48 -15.55
CA LEU A 632 27.39 1.88 -14.16
C LEU A 632 28.67 1.75 -13.32
N ASN A 633 29.74 1.16 -13.88
CA ASN A 633 30.92 0.74 -13.12
C ASN A 633 30.51 -0.08 -11.87
N TRP A 634 29.55 -1.00 -12.06
CA TRP A 634 29.01 -1.84 -11.00
C TRP A 634 29.43 -3.29 -11.20
N GLU A 635 29.86 -3.90 -10.13
CA GLU A 635 30.25 -5.31 -10.05
C GLU A 635 29.89 -5.82 -8.66
N PRO A 636 29.25 -7.01 -8.55
CA PRO A 636 28.93 -7.61 -7.27
C PRO A 636 30.18 -8.24 -6.65
N SER A 637 30.22 -8.31 -5.32
CA SER A 637 31.39 -8.78 -4.55
C SER A 637 31.00 -9.62 -3.33
N ILE A 638 29.74 -9.62 -2.92
CA ILE A 638 29.29 -10.35 -1.74
C ILE A 638 29.18 -11.85 -2.09
N PRO A 639 29.89 -12.73 -1.39
CA PRO A 639 29.81 -14.16 -1.65
C PRO A 639 28.47 -14.76 -1.18
N LEU A 640 28.04 -15.86 -1.80
CA LEU A 640 26.77 -16.52 -1.51
C LEU A 640 26.61 -16.87 -0.03
N GLU A 641 27.69 -17.36 0.59
CA GLU A 641 27.72 -17.76 1.99
C GLU A 641 27.33 -16.62 2.93
N ALA A 642 27.79 -15.40 2.67
CA ALA A 642 27.48 -14.23 3.46
C ALA A 642 26.01 -13.82 3.31
N SER A 643 25.50 -13.78 2.08
CA SER A 643 24.08 -13.45 1.83
C SER A 643 23.13 -14.50 2.40
N VAL A 644 23.50 -15.78 2.36
CA VAL A 644 22.71 -16.87 2.97
C VAL A 644 22.70 -16.75 4.50
N GLU A 645 23.84 -16.45 5.11
CA GLU A 645 23.95 -16.28 6.56
C GLU A 645 23.10 -15.10 7.07
N GLU A 646 23.19 -13.96 6.41
CA GLU A 646 22.37 -12.78 6.75
C GLU A 646 20.87 -13.05 6.57
N THR A 647 20.49 -13.69 5.47
CA THR A 647 19.11 -14.07 5.21
C THR A 647 18.57 -15.03 6.27
N LEU A 648 19.36 -16.03 6.63
CA LEU A 648 19.00 -17.02 7.66
C LEU A 648 18.86 -16.36 9.04
N ASP A 649 19.83 -15.55 9.48
CA ASP A 649 19.79 -14.85 10.77
C ASP A 649 18.53 -13.99 10.88
N TYR A 650 18.19 -13.25 9.83
CA TYR A 650 16.98 -12.44 9.80
C TYR A 650 15.71 -13.27 10.06
N PHE A 651 15.51 -14.38 9.33
CA PHE A 651 14.31 -15.19 9.46
C PHE A 651 14.24 -15.96 10.77
N LEU A 652 15.38 -16.41 11.31
CA LEU A 652 15.40 -17.05 12.63
C LEU A 652 15.00 -16.07 13.74
N ARG A 653 15.44 -14.82 13.67
CA ARG A 653 15.02 -13.76 14.61
C ARG A 653 13.57 -13.39 14.43
N GLU A 654 13.08 -13.26 13.19
CA GLU A 654 11.68 -13.02 12.88
C GLU A 654 10.77 -14.12 13.48
N ALA A 655 11.17 -15.39 13.32
CA ALA A 655 10.43 -16.53 13.87
C ALA A 655 10.31 -16.46 15.41
N ILE A 656 11.39 -16.08 16.09
CA ILE A 656 11.37 -15.93 17.57
C ILE A 656 10.49 -14.74 17.99
N GLN A 657 10.56 -13.62 17.26
CA GLN A 657 9.85 -12.40 17.63
C GLN A 657 8.34 -12.46 17.33
N SER A 658 7.94 -13.21 16.31
CA SER A 658 6.52 -13.29 15.91
C SER A 658 5.66 -14.07 16.89
N GLY A 659 6.23 -15.03 17.61
CA GLY A 659 5.49 -15.95 18.47
C GLY A 659 4.61 -16.98 17.72
N ASP A 660 4.75 -17.05 16.39
CA ASP A 660 3.92 -17.91 15.52
C ASP A 660 4.51 -19.32 15.33
N PHE A 661 5.68 -19.60 15.93
CA PHE A 661 6.44 -20.83 15.75
C PHE A 661 6.76 -21.47 17.10
N ASP A 662 6.82 -22.81 17.12
CA ASP A 662 7.22 -23.57 18.31
C ASP A 662 8.74 -23.39 18.58
N ILE A 663 9.06 -22.54 19.54
CA ILE A 663 10.43 -22.22 19.93
C ILE A 663 10.82 -23.03 21.20
N ILE A 664 11.87 -23.82 21.11
CA ILE A 664 12.36 -24.65 22.24
C ILE A 664 12.97 -23.73 23.30
N GLY A 665 12.53 -23.89 24.56
CA GLY A 665 13.06 -23.14 25.72
C GLY A 665 12.46 -21.77 25.93
N ASP A 666 11.36 -21.47 25.28
CA ASP A 666 10.47 -20.35 25.63
C ASP A 666 9.39 -20.86 26.62
N ASP A 667 9.85 -21.58 27.66
CA ASP A 667 9.03 -21.78 28.85
C ASP A 667 8.86 -20.38 29.46
N GLY A 668 7.76 -19.74 29.08
CA GLY A 668 7.37 -18.47 29.64
C GLY A 668 7.52 -18.54 31.15
N ASP A 669 8.38 -17.68 31.69
CA ASP A 669 8.53 -17.47 33.10
C ASP A 669 7.13 -17.25 33.66
N GLY A 670 6.61 -18.34 34.25
CA GLY A 670 5.26 -18.38 34.76
C GLY A 670 5.10 -17.37 35.87
N ASN A 671 4.62 -16.20 35.55
CA ASN A 671 3.98 -15.35 36.54
C ASN A 671 2.54 -15.85 36.73
N GLN A 672 2.42 -17.01 37.38
CA GLN A 672 1.24 -17.39 38.12
C GLN A 672 1.16 -16.51 39.38
N ASP A 673 0.76 -15.28 39.25
CA ASP A 673 0.16 -14.54 40.32
C ASP A 673 -1.31 -14.29 39.98
N GLY A 674 -2.10 -15.21 40.50
CA GLY A 674 -3.54 -15.05 40.56
C GLY A 674 -3.90 -13.78 41.30
N GLN A 675 -4.63 -12.92 40.66
CA GLN A 675 -5.65 -12.12 41.31
C GLN A 675 -6.81 -11.86 40.32
N SER A 676 -7.92 -12.56 40.66
CA SER A 676 -9.27 -12.21 40.26
C SER A 676 -9.54 -10.71 40.37
N PHE A 677 -9.98 -10.12 39.28
CA PHE A 677 -11.12 -9.17 39.25
C PHE A 677 -11.64 -9.06 37.80
#